data_30f1b4c1696280e576dff9ef0c303b96
#
_entry.id   30f1b4c1696280e576dff9ef0c303b96
#
_cell.length_a   1.000
_cell.length_b   1.000
_cell.length_c   1.000
_cell.angle_alpha   90.00
_cell.angle_beta   90.00
_cell.angle_gamma   90.00
#
_symmetry.space_group_name_H-M   'P 1'
#
loop_
_entity.id
_entity.type
_entity.pdbx_description
1 polymer ?
#
loop_
_entity_poly.entity_id
_entity_poly.type
_entity_poly.pdbx_seq_one_letter_code
_entity_poly.pdbx_strand_id
1 'polypeptide(L)'
;MEQARSLRSRCAAALTGALLFTLASAGAHAESDTAVAQQQTAAIDEAIAAEIADGHLAGAVVVTGDANGVRVRVARGLRVTGEQVEAMTVDTVFDLASLTKPVATAVAIMQLAERGMVSLDAPAARYWPAFGAHGKAGITIRQLLAHVSGLPAGVSSSRALRSRAAVLADIVAMTPGTPAGTQVRYSDVNYVVLGEIVERVSHRPLDAWCAAYVFAPLGMASTAFRPPAPLFARVAPTIVRDGRLLRGSVHDPVAAAMGGVAGNAGLFASADDLARFARMLLNGGALGPVRVLTQRSVAALETPATLDAEGDLHTPGWAVGPPLVANRYRLPPVGALQHLGYTGTALWIDPVTRRFAIVLTSRLYPDETGTAMPLRSLVLGIVSSGAAPVTSSWIATRVPSMAAALAQVARLPVSRGPVLAGIDVLAASGFAAVAGKRIALVTNRSGFDRFGRRTVDLLAQAPGARLVALFAPEHGLGTDVDETFGDTVDAATGVVVHSLYGDRRRIAPALLADADVLVLDLQDAGVRFFTYLATLGYALEAGAAAHRPVLVLDRPDPLGGDVVGGPVADAGPATFTGYYPLPLQPGMTLGELARLFNDRLHIGAALTVVPMANYVRAMRFGDTGLGRVPPSPNLRDGAAMALYPETGLIEGAAVSVGRGTETPFDVVGAPWIDGRILAGDLRAMRLDATFSTVRFVPAEGPYRGRVCEGVRIERPPGAARPGEIGLALALALHRRYPARFRIDAIRASVGSREVADMLEAGRSLDEIERVVVAQNAAFAPERAAFLLY
;
A
#
# COMPACT_ATOMS: atom_id res chain seq x y z
N MET A 1 67.72 2.55 12.88
CA MET A 1 67.30 1.52 11.89
C MET A 1 66.29 0.54 12.48
N GLU A 2 66.26 0.26 13.76
CA GLU A 2 65.26 -0.65 14.37
C GLU A 2 63.85 -0.06 14.45
N GLN A 3 63.68 1.25 14.69
CA GLN A 3 62.36 1.88 14.72
C GLN A 3 61.62 1.91 13.37
N ALA A 4 62.35 1.97 12.26
CA ALA A 4 61.78 1.94 10.91
C ALA A 4 61.30 0.51 10.48
N ARG A 5 61.92 -0.53 11.04
CA ARG A 5 61.47 -1.92 10.82
C ARG A 5 60.20 -2.28 11.59
N SER A 6 60.03 -1.74 12.82
CA SER A 6 58.81 -1.93 13.64
C SER A 6 57.58 -1.25 13.04
N LEU A 7 57.71 -0.07 12.43
CA LEU A 7 56.60 0.64 11.78
C LEU A 7 56.12 -0.11 10.50
N ARG A 8 57.07 -0.63 9.68
CA ARG A 8 56.70 -1.39 8.47
C ARG A 8 56.00 -2.71 8.80
N SER A 9 56.38 -3.40 9.87
CA SER A 9 55.74 -4.63 10.34
C SER A 9 54.30 -4.36 10.87
N ARG A 10 54.08 -3.26 11.60
CA ARG A 10 52.72 -2.87 12.10
C ARG A 10 51.79 -2.40 10.97
N CYS A 11 52.29 -1.68 9.99
CA CYS A 11 51.51 -1.30 8.81
C CYS A 11 51.13 -2.49 7.92
N ALA A 12 52.03 -3.48 7.77
CA ALA A 12 51.73 -4.68 7.00
C ALA A 12 50.71 -5.57 7.71
N ALA A 13 50.79 -5.73 9.03
CA ALA A 13 49.81 -6.48 9.81
C ALA A 13 48.41 -5.79 9.86
N ALA A 14 48.37 -4.45 9.91
CA ALA A 14 47.12 -3.69 9.85
C ALA A 14 46.45 -3.77 8.46
N LEU A 15 47.24 -3.72 7.37
CA LEU A 15 46.70 -3.88 6.01
C LEU A 15 46.21 -5.32 5.74
N THR A 16 46.93 -6.34 6.24
CA THR A 16 46.48 -7.74 6.10
C THR A 16 45.25 -8.02 6.97
N GLY A 17 45.16 -7.47 8.17
CA GLY A 17 43.95 -7.58 9.02
C GLY A 17 42.73 -6.86 8.44
N ALA A 18 42.93 -5.68 7.87
CA ALA A 18 41.83 -4.95 7.20
C ALA A 18 41.33 -5.67 5.92
N LEU A 19 42.27 -6.27 5.15
CA LEU A 19 41.93 -7.04 3.94
C LEU A 19 41.20 -8.35 4.28
N LEU A 20 41.62 -9.04 5.35
CA LEU A 20 40.95 -10.24 5.83
C LEU A 20 39.59 -9.95 6.45
N PHE A 21 39.42 -8.81 7.12
CA PHE A 21 38.12 -8.39 7.68
C PHE A 21 37.16 -7.99 6.56
N THR A 22 37.60 -7.31 5.51
CA THR A 22 36.79 -6.96 4.33
C THR A 22 36.45 -8.21 3.50
N LEU A 23 37.31 -9.18 3.38
CA LEU A 23 37.03 -10.43 2.68
C LEU A 23 36.09 -11.34 3.50
N ALA A 24 36.21 -11.39 4.83
CA ALA A 24 35.31 -12.14 5.69
C ALA A 24 33.92 -11.53 5.75
N SER A 25 33.80 -10.19 5.79
CA SER A 25 32.51 -9.49 5.74
C SER A 25 31.85 -9.62 4.36
N ALA A 26 32.63 -9.57 3.28
CA ALA A 26 32.13 -9.79 1.93
C ALA A 26 31.66 -11.25 1.71
N GLY A 27 32.34 -12.23 2.29
CA GLY A 27 31.95 -13.64 2.29
C GLY A 27 30.65 -13.88 3.06
N ALA A 28 30.52 -13.33 4.26
CA ALA A 28 29.32 -13.48 5.08
C ALA A 28 28.07 -12.79 4.43
N HIS A 29 28.25 -11.67 3.76
CA HIS A 29 27.17 -11.02 3.00
C HIS A 29 26.78 -11.82 1.75
N ALA A 30 27.73 -12.40 1.04
CA ALA A 30 27.46 -13.22 -0.14
C ALA A 30 26.75 -14.55 0.22
N GLU A 31 27.11 -15.19 1.32
CA GLU A 31 26.42 -16.39 1.85
C GLU A 31 24.99 -16.06 2.29
N SER A 32 24.79 -14.94 2.95
CA SER A 32 23.47 -14.44 3.34
C SER A 32 22.58 -14.16 2.12
N ASP A 33 23.11 -13.50 1.09
CA ASP A 33 22.39 -13.18 -0.15
C ASP A 33 22.00 -14.45 -0.94
N THR A 34 22.87 -15.46 -0.96
CA THR A 34 22.61 -16.74 -1.61
C THR A 34 21.50 -17.52 -0.88
N ALA A 35 21.54 -17.54 0.46
CA ALA A 35 20.52 -18.20 1.27
C ALA A 35 19.13 -17.55 1.09
N VAL A 36 19.06 -16.20 1.07
CA VAL A 36 17.84 -15.46 0.80
C VAL A 36 17.29 -15.77 -0.59
N ALA A 37 18.14 -15.82 -1.62
CA ALA A 37 17.72 -16.15 -2.98
C ALA A 37 17.19 -17.60 -3.09
N GLN A 38 17.81 -18.55 -2.40
CA GLN A 38 17.34 -19.94 -2.34
C GLN A 38 15.98 -20.05 -1.64
N GLN A 39 15.80 -19.36 -0.50
CA GLN A 39 14.52 -19.31 0.22
C GLN A 39 13.41 -18.68 -0.64
N GLN A 40 13.72 -17.58 -1.34
CA GLN A 40 12.77 -16.95 -2.24
C GLN A 40 12.41 -17.85 -3.43
N THR A 41 13.40 -18.58 -3.99
CA THR A 41 13.17 -19.53 -5.07
C THR A 41 12.18 -20.62 -4.65
N ALA A 42 12.38 -21.24 -3.48
CA ALA A 42 11.49 -22.28 -2.96
C ALA A 42 10.08 -21.72 -2.67
N ALA A 43 10.00 -20.55 -2.04
CA ALA A 43 8.72 -19.92 -1.73
C ALA A 43 7.92 -19.51 -2.99
N ILE A 44 8.60 -19.01 -4.02
CA ILE A 44 7.97 -18.67 -5.32
C ILE A 44 7.52 -19.93 -6.05
N ASP A 45 8.32 -20.99 -6.04
CA ASP A 45 7.94 -22.28 -6.66
C ASP A 45 6.70 -22.87 -6.00
N GLU A 46 6.66 -22.87 -4.67
CA GLU A 46 5.50 -23.30 -3.89
C GLU A 46 4.27 -22.43 -4.18
N ALA A 47 4.43 -21.10 -4.26
CA ALA A 47 3.35 -20.18 -4.58
C ALA A 47 2.75 -20.47 -5.96
N ILE A 48 3.58 -20.68 -6.98
CA ILE A 48 3.10 -21.03 -8.32
C ILE A 48 2.35 -22.39 -8.28
N ALA A 49 2.92 -23.40 -7.60
CA ALA A 49 2.31 -24.71 -7.47
C ALA A 49 0.91 -24.64 -6.84
N ALA A 50 0.77 -23.83 -5.82
CA ALA A 50 -0.48 -23.62 -5.12
C ALA A 50 -1.55 -22.97 -6.04
N GLU A 51 -1.17 -21.92 -6.78
CA GLU A 51 -2.09 -21.25 -7.71
C GLU A 51 -2.51 -22.13 -8.90
N ILE A 52 -1.63 -23.04 -9.34
CA ILE A 52 -1.97 -24.07 -10.32
C ILE A 52 -2.98 -25.07 -9.73
N ALA A 53 -2.75 -25.53 -8.50
CA ALA A 53 -3.63 -26.49 -7.83
C ALA A 53 -5.03 -25.92 -7.56
N ASP A 54 -5.14 -24.62 -7.36
CA ASP A 54 -6.42 -23.91 -7.20
C ASP A 54 -7.11 -23.58 -8.53
N GLY A 55 -6.47 -23.91 -9.67
CA GLY A 55 -7.02 -23.66 -11.01
C GLY A 55 -6.97 -22.21 -11.46
N HIS A 56 -6.21 -21.34 -10.78
CA HIS A 56 -6.10 -19.92 -11.14
C HIS A 56 -5.26 -19.68 -12.40
N LEU A 57 -4.32 -20.58 -12.69
CA LEU A 57 -3.44 -20.51 -13.86
C LEU A 57 -2.87 -21.89 -14.21
N ALA A 58 -2.48 -22.08 -15.47
CA ALA A 58 -1.87 -23.33 -15.94
C ALA A 58 -0.36 -23.39 -15.61
N GLY A 59 0.30 -22.26 -15.52
CA GLY A 59 1.71 -22.13 -15.18
C GLY A 59 2.18 -20.69 -15.21
N ALA A 60 3.37 -20.44 -14.67
CA ALA A 60 3.95 -19.12 -14.62
C ALA A 60 5.49 -19.14 -14.70
N VAL A 61 6.05 -17.99 -15.08
CA VAL A 61 7.47 -17.67 -14.96
C VAL A 61 7.61 -16.45 -14.04
N VAL A 62 8.46 -16.58 -13.02
CA VAL A 62 8.79 -15.48 -12.10
C VAL A 62 10.29 -15.26 -12.13
N VAL A 63 10.69 -14.01 -12.35
CA VAL A 63 12.09 -13.57 -12.32
C VAL A 63 12.22 -12.37 -11.41
N THR A 64 13.17 -12.43 -10.47
CA THR A 64 13.50 -11.29 -9.61
C THR A 64 15.00 -10.99 -9.64
N GLY A 65 15.36 -9.77 -9.31
CA GLY A 65 16.77 -9.37 -9.29
C GLY A 65 16.96 -7.91 -8.90
N ASP A 66 18.14 -7.41 -9.20
CA ASP A 66 18.52 -6.01 -8.94
C ASP A 66 19.28 -5.41 -10.13
N ALA A 67 19.79 -4.20 -9.96
CA ALA A 67 20.57 -3.51 -10.99
C ALA A 67 21.77 -4.30 -11.50
N ASN A 68 22.32 -5.21 -10.69
CA ASN A 68 23.52 -5.98 -11.03
C ASN A 68 23.19 -7.27 -11.80
N GLY A 69 22.05 -7.91 -11.47
CA GLY A 69 21.69 -9.17 -12.13
C GLY A 69 20.35 -9.76 -11.72
N VAL A 70 20.04 -10.88 -12.33
CA VAL A 70 18.92 -11.74 -11.93
C VAL A 70 19.36 -12.59 -10.73
N ARG A 71 18.53 -12.67 -9.69
CA ARG A 71 18.77 -13.45 -8.48
C ARG A 71 17.95 -14.73 -8.41
N VAL A 72 16.69 -14.67 -8.89
CA VAL A 72 15.77 -15.80 -8.86
C VAL A 72 15.17 -15.99 -10.25
N ARG A 73 15.05 -17.24 -10.69
CA ARG A 73 14.31 -17.70 -11.86
C ARG A 73 13.50 -18.93 -11.50
N VAL A 74 12.20 -18.86 -11.62
CA VAL A 74 11.29 -20.00 -11.42
C VAL A 74 10.35 -20.10 -12.61
N ALA A 75 10.23 -21.27 -13.18
CA ALA A 75 9.22 -21.63 -14.18
C ALA A 75 8.54 -22.90 -13.72
N ARG A 76 7.21 -22.89 -13.61
CA ARG A 76 6.46 -24.04 -13.14
C ARG A 76 5.12 -24.17 -13.86
N GLY A 77 4.65 -25.39 -14.01
CA GLY A 77 3.38 -25.73 -14.63
C GLY A 77 3.49 -25.92 -16.13
N LEU A 78 2.39 -25.66 -16.83
CA LEU A 78 2.26 -25.92 -18.24
C LEU A 78 2.06 -24.63 -19.04
N ARG A 79 2.70 -24.56 -20.18
CA ARG A 79 2.48 -23.54 -21.20
C ARG A 79 1.25 -23.89 -22.05
N VAL A 80 1.08 -25.17 -22.39
CA VAL A 80 -0.09 -25.71 -23.06
C VAL A 80 -0.64 -26.89 -22.28
N THR A 81 -1.95 -26.92 -22.07
CA THR A 81 -2.69 -28.03 -21.44
C THR A 81 -3.51 -28.80 -22.47
N GLY A 82 -4.04 -29.97 -22.12
CA GLY A 82 -4.87 -30.79 -22.99
C GLY A 82 -4.09 -31.92 -23.68
N GLU A 83 -4.43 -32.26 -24.93
CA GLU A 83 -3.83 -33.40 -25.63
C GLU A 83 -2.34 -33.20 -25.96
N GLN A 84 -1.92 -31.97 -26.28
CA GLN A 84 -0.53 -31.61 -26.54
C GLN A 84 0.00 -30.80 -25.38
N VAL A 85 0.56 -31.48 -24.38
CA VAL A 85 1.10 -30.83 -23.19
C VAL A 85 2.47 -30.24 -23.47
N GLU A 86 2.64 -28.93 -23.19
CA GLU A 86 3.94 -28.26 -23.22
C GLU A 86 4.30 -27.72 -21.83
N ALA A 87 5.50 -28.04 -21.35
CA ALA A 87 5.97 -27.52 -20.07
C ALA A 87 6.26 -26.02 -20.11
N MET A 88 6.01 -25.33 -19.03
CA MET A 88 6.46 -23.95 -18.81
C MET A 88 7.99 -23.93 -18.66
N THR A 89 8.66 -23.03 -19.36
CA THR A 89 10.12 -22.87 -19.30
C THR A 89 10.47 -21.40 -19.03
N VAL A 90 11.65 -21.15 -18.47
CA VAL A 90 12.09 -19.78 -18.12
C VAL A 90 12.18 -18.86 -19.34
N ASP A 91 12.38 -19.42 -20.52
CA ASP A 91 12.47 -18.71 -21.79
C ASP A 91 11.11 -18.63 -22.54
N THR A 92 10.02 -19.03 -21.89
CA THR A 92 8.66 -18.89 -22.44
C THR A 92 8.35 -17.42 -22.72
N VAL A 93 7.74 -17.17 -23.86
CA VAL A 93 7.38 -15.83 -24.35
C VAL A 93 5.88 -15.62 -24.15
N PHE A 94 5.50 -14.46 -23.65
CA PHE A 94 4.11 -14.13 -23.30
C PHE A 94 3.63 -12.88 -24.04
N ASP A 95 2.33 -12.83 -24.36
CA ASP A 95 1.65 -11.59 -24.70
C ASP A 95 1.64 -10.67 -23.46
N LEU A 96 2.36 -9.58 -23.53
CA LEU A 96 2.56 -8.66 -22.42
C LEU A 96 1.36 -7.75 -22.16
N ALA A 97 0.40 -7.71 -23.08
CA ALA A 97 -0.73 -6.79 -22.99
C ALA A 97 -0.26 -5.35 -22.69
N SER A 98 -0.80 -4.76 -21.63
CA SER A 98 -0.54 -3.36 -21.28
C SER A 98 0.90 -3.06 -20.85
N LEU A 99 1.75 -4.05 -20.56
CA LEU A 99 3.18 -3.80 -20.36
C LEU A 99 3.85 -3.25 -21.64
N THR A 100 3.20 -3.36 -22.80
CA THR A 100 3.60 -2.66 -24.03
C THR A 100 3.76 -1.16 -23.81
N LYS A 101 2.90 -0.56 -22.98
CA LYS A 101 2.89 0.88 -22.72
C LYS A 101 4.23 1.39 -22.17
N PRO A 102 4.72 0.88 -21.00
CA PRO A 102 5.99 1.34 -20.46
C PRO A 102 7.21 0.77 -21.17
N VAL A 103 7.16 -0.47 -21.65
CA VAL A 103 8.35 -1.16 -22.20
C VAL A 103 8.68 -0.69 -23.63
N ALA A 104 7.67 -0.34 -24.42
CA ALA A 104 7.84 0.09 -25.79
C ALA A 104 7.49 1.58 -25.99
N THR A 105 6.21 1.94 -25.80
CA THR A 105 5.68 3.23 -26.25
C THR A 105 6.22 4.42 -25.45
N ALA A 106 6.24 4.34 -24.11
CA ALA A 106 6.78 5.41 -23.28
C ALA A 106 8.28 5.63 -23.54
N VAL A 107 9.06 4.55 -23.68
CA VAL A 107 10.49 4.65 -24.01
C VAL A 107 10.70 5.28 -25.38
N ALA A 108 9.91 4.89 -26.40
CA ALA A 108 10.00 5.49 -27.74
C ALA A 108 9.69 7.00 -27.71
N ILE A 109 8.66 7.42 -26.99
CA ILE A 109 8.35 8.85 -26.80
C ILE A 109 9.49 9.58 -26.09
N MET A 110 10.08 9.00 -25.04
CA MET A 110 11.23 9.60 -24.35
C MET A 110 12.43 9.72 -25.26
N GLN A 111 12.73 8.72 -26.10
CA GLN A 111 13.81 8.79 -27.09
C GLN A 111 13.58 9.86 -28.15
N LEU A 112 12.33 10.08 -28.60
CA LEU A 112 11.99 11.17 -29.50
C LEU A 112 12.12 12.54 -28.81
N ALA A 113 11.79 12.61 -27.52
CA ALA A 113 11.99 13.83 -26.74
C ALA A 113 13.48 14.18 -26.58
N GLU A 114 14.34 13.19 -26.33
CA GLU A 114 15.79 13.37 -26.26
C GLU A 114 16.40 13.90 -27.56
N ARG A 115 15.80 13.50 -28.71
CA ARG A 115 16.21 13.97 -30.03
C ARG A 115 15.60 15.32 -30.42
N GLY A 116 14.79 15.94 -29.54
CA GLY A 116 14.10 17.20 -29.81
C GLY A 116 12.97 17.09 -30.84
N MET A 117 12.58 15.86 -31.24
CA MET A 117 11.52 15.61 -32.20
C MET A 117 10.12 15.74 -31.57
N VAL A 118 10.00 15.47 -30.26
CA VAL A 118 8.77 15.61 -29.47
C VAL A 118 9.08 16.42 -28.21
N SER A 119 8.15 17.32 -27.82
CA SER A 119 8.17 17.95 -26.50
C SER A 119 7.06 17.35 -25.64
N LEU A 120 7.39 16.93 -24.43
CA LEU A 120 6.40 16.33 -23.53
C LEU A 120 5.28 17.30 -23.14
N ASP A 121 5.57 18.59 -23.11
CA ASP A 121 4.62 19.64 -22.73
C ASP A 121 3.89 20.26 -23.91
N ALA A 122 4.22 19.83 -25.15
CA ALA A 122 3.49 20.26 -26.34
C ALA A 122 2.17 19.49 -26.50
N PRO A 123 1.14 20.13 -27.03
CA PRO A 123 -0.09 19.44 -27.42
C PRO A 123 0.16 18.31 -28.41
N ALA A 124 -0.48 17.17 -28.22
CA ALA A 124 -0.42 16.03 -29.15
C ALA A 124 -0.92 16.41 -30.56
N ALA A 125 -1.84 17.36 -30.64
CA ALA A 125 -2.33 17.92 -31.91
C ALA A 125 -1.22 18.57 -32.77
N ARG A 126 -0.10 18.97 -32.18
CA ARG A 126 1.08 19.45 -32.94
C ARG A 126 1.66 18.36 -33.83
N TYR A 127 1.61 17.11 -33.39
CA TYR A 127 2.21 15.96 -34.08
C TYR A 127 1.17 15.14 -34.85
N TRP A 128 -0.10 15.22 -34.45
CA TRP A 128 -1.24 14.65 -35.11
C TRP A 128 -2.40 15.66 -35.14
N PRO A 129 -2.46 16.58 -36.14
CA PRO A 129 -3.43 17.69 -36.17
C PRO A 129 -4.90 17.23 -36.06
N ALA A 130 -5.28 16.13 -36.72
CA ALA A 130 -6.65 15.61 -36.66
C ALA A 130 -7.08 15.18 -35.26
N PHE A 131 -6.14 14.75 -34.39
CA PHE A 131 -6.44 14.41 -32.99
C PHE A 131 -7.00 15.61 -32.22
N GLY A 132 -6.59 16.84 -32.57
CA GLY A 132 -7.02 18.08 -31.88
C GLY A 132 -8.51 18.40 -31.96
N ALA A 133 -9.29 17.67 -32.77
CA ALA A 133 -10.73 17.87 -32.87
C ALA A 133 -11.46 17.53 -31.55
N HIS A 134 -12.71 18.02 -31.44
CA HIS A 134 -13.63 17.68 -30.35
C HIS A 134 -13.06 17.93 -28.94
N GLY A 135 -12.42 19.11 -28.74
CA GLY A 135 -11.93 19.54 -27.42
C GLY A 135 -10.58 18.97 -27.00
N LYS A 136 -9.85 18.25 -27.90
CA LYS A 136 -8.56 17.60 -27.59
C LYS A 136 -7.32 18.46 -27.92
N ALA A 137 -7.50 19.68 -28.48
CA ALA A 137 -6.41 20.49 -29.00
C ALA A 137 -5.29 20.80 -27.98
N GLY A 138 -5.65 20.92 -26.71
CA GLY A 138 -4.71 21.26 -25.62
C GLY A 138 -4.11 20.06 -24.89
N ILE A 139 -4.51 18.82 -25.20
CA ILE A 139 -4.00 17.63 -24.50
C ILE A 139 -2.53 17.43 -24.84
N THR A 140 -1.65 17.45 -23.81
CA THR A 140 -0.20 17.31 -23.99
C THR A 140 0.26 15.86 -24.04
N ILE A 141 1.46 15.61 -24.58
CA ILE A 141 2.11 14.30 -24.56
C ILE A 141 2.27 13.78 -23.13
N ARG A 142 2.68 14.63 -22.17
CA ARG A 142 2.80 14.29 -20.75
C ARG A 142 1.48 13.82 -20.16
N GLN A 143 0.38 14.49 -20.48
CA GLN A 143 -0.96 14.12 -20.00
C GLN A 143 -1.43 12.78 -20.56
N LEU A 144 -1.09 12.46 -21.81
CA LEU A 144 -1.36 11.14 -22.37
C LEU A 144 -0.55 10.05 -21.67
N LEU A 145 0.76 10.26 -21.45
CA LEU A 145 1.64 9.32 -20.76
C LEU A 145 1.18 9.00 -19.33
N ALA A 146 0.66 10.01 -18.62
CA ALA A 146 0.25 9.91 -17.21
C ALA A 146 -1.25 9.61 -17.00
N HIS A 147 -1.99 9.26 -18.06
CA HIS A 147 -3.42 8.95 -18.00
C HIS A 147 -4.33 10.06 -17.45
N VAL A 148 -3.94 11.33 -17.64
CA VAL A 148 -4.72 12.51 -17.21
C VAL A 148 -5.27 13.33 -18.38
N SER A 149 -5.47 12.71 -19.52
CA SER A 149 -6.01 13.36 -20.72
C SER A 149 -7.51 13.60 -20.68
N GLY A 150 -8.25 12.91 -19.78
CA GLY A 150 -9.71 12.89 -19.75
C GLY A 150 -10.35 12.02 -20.83
N LEU A 151 -9.58 11.32 -21.67
CA LEU A 151 -10.10 10.45 -22.73
C LEU A 151 -10.75 9.18 -22.18
N PRO A 152 -11.71 8.58 -22.90
CA PRO A 152 -12.31 7.29 -22.55
C PRO A 152 -11.27 6.19 -22.39
N ALA A 153 -11.58 5.14 -21.59
CA ALA A 153 -10.69 4.02 -21.35
C ALA A 153 -10.30 3.24 -22.60
N GLY A 154 -11.23 3.08 -23.56
CA GLY A 154 -11.01 2.36 -24.81
C GLY A 154 -11.84 2.94 -25.96
N VAL A 155 -11.79 2.29 -27.12
CA VAL A 155 -12.60 2.68 -28.29
C VAL A 155 -14.09 2.41 -28.06
N SER A 156 -14.94 3.25 -28.66
CA SER A 156 -16.35 3.35 -28.32
C SER A 156 -17.26 2.31 -28.98
N SER A 157 -16.81 1.62 -30.03
CA SER A 157 -17.68 0.74 -30.80
C SER A 157 -16.97 -0.45 -31.44
N SER A 158 -17.69 -1.55 -31.65
CA SER A 158 -17.23 -2.70 -32.43
C SER A 158 -16.88 -2.32 -33.88
N ARG A 159 -17.43 -1.23 -34.39
CA ARG A 159 -17.09 -0.68 -35.71
C ARG A 159 -15.63 -0.22 -35.77
N ALA A 160 -15.11 0.36 -34.71
CA ALA A 160 -13.71 0.77 -34.60
C ALA A 160 -12.76 -0.41 -34.72
N LEU A 161 -13.15 -1.60 -34.27
CA LEU A 161 -12.30 -2.81 -34.30
C LEU A 161 -12.17 -3.48 -35.68
N ARG A 162 -12.62 -2.86 -36.73
CA ARG A 162 -12.55 -3.45 -38.09
C ARG A 162 -11.20 -3.22 -38.80
N SER A 163 -10.52 -2.13 -38.48
CA SER A 163 -9.23 -1.79 -39.11
C SER A 163 -8.52 -0.66 -38.33
N ARG A 164 -7.22 -0.51 -38.59
CA ARG A 164 -6.42 0.63 -38.11
C ARG A 164 -7.11 1.98 -38.41
N ALA A 165 -7.55 2.16 -39.67
CA ALA A 165 -8.18 3.42 -40.07
C ALA A 165 -9.48 3.70 -39.26
N ALA A 166 -10.26 2.66 -38.99
CA ALA A 166 -11.48 2.81 -38.17
C ALA A 166 -11.17 3.13 -36.69
N VAL A 167 -10.15 2.52 -36.09
CA VAL A 167 -9.67 2.86 -34.75
C VAL A 167 -9.26 4.33 -34.67
N LEU A 168 -8.44 4.79 -35.61
CA LEU A 168 -7.97 6.18 -35.61
C LEU A 168 -9.10 7.18 -35.87
N ALA A 169 -10.06 6.85 -36.72
CA ALA A 169 -11.23 7.69 -36.97
C ALA A 169 -12.12 7.81 -35.70
N ASP A 170 -12.33 6.72 -34.97
CA ASP A 170 -13.07 6.71 -33.69
C ASP A 170 -12.38 7.60 -32.65
N ILE A 171 -11.05 7.48 -32.50
CA ILE A 171 -10.25 8.33 -31.60
C ILE A 171 -10.34 9.81 -31.98
N VAL A 172 -10.31 10.15 -33.23
CA VAL A 172 -10.48 11.53 -33.71
C VAL A 172 -11.86 12.07 -33.35
N ALA A 173 -12.90 11.24 -33.45
CA ALA A 173 -14.28 11.63 -33.12
C ALA A 173 -14.58 11.72 -31.60
N MET A 174 -13.74 11.12 -30.75
CA MET A 174 -13.94 11.14 -29.27
C MET A 174 -13.85 12.54 -28.68
N THR A 175 -14.65 12.75 -27.62
CA THR A 175 -14.61 13.93 -26.74
C THR A 175 -14.10 13.52 -25.36
N PRO A 176 -13.20 14.26 -24.72
CA PRO A 176 -12.79 14.00 -23.34
C PRO A 176 -13.99 14.09 -22.38
N GLY A 177 -14.11 13.15 -21.45
CA GLY A 177 -15.17 13.14 -20.43
C GLY A 177 -14.89 14.09 -19.26
N THR A 178 -13.63 14.49 -19.04
CA THR A 178 -13.18 15.45 -18.02
C THR A 178 -12.11 16.36 -18.60
N PRO A 179 -11.89 17.56 -18.04
CA PRO A 179 -10.79 18.41 -18.46
C PRO A 179 -9.43 17.73 -18.27
N ALA A 180 -8.54 17.87 -19.24
CA ALA A 180 -7.20 17.32 -19.17
C ALA A 180 -6.41 17.85 -17.96
N GLY A 181 -5.71 16.97 -17.24
CA GLY A 181 -4.94 17.29 -16.04
C GLY A 181 -5.71 17.25 -14.73
N THR A 182 -7.02 16.96 -14.73
CA THR A 182 -7.86 17.03 -13.52
C THR A 182 -8.07 15.69 -12.82
N GLN A 183 -8.06 14.58 -13.56
CA GLN A 183 -8.29 13.24 -13.02
C GLN A 183 -7.41 12.20 -13.71
N VAL A 184 -6.90 11.24 -12.93
CA VAL A 184 -6.29 10.03 -13.47
C VAL A 184 -7.43 9.13 -13.96
N ARG A 185 -7.37 8.76 -15.23
CA ARG A 185 -8.25 7.75 -15.83
C ARG A 185 -7.44 6.89 -16.77
N TYR A 186 -7.17 5.66 -16.36
CA TYR A 186 -6.48 4.70 -17.22
C TYR A 186 -7.17 4.60 -18.59
N SER A 187 -6.40 4.79 -19.65
CA SER A 187 -6.93 4.83 -21.02
C SER A 187 -5.96 4.20 -22.01
N ASP A 188 -6.42 3.15 -22.70
CA ASP A 188 -5.71 2.55 -23.83
C ASP A 188 -5.60 3.53 -25.00
N VAL A 189 -6.62 4.37 -25.19
CA VAL A 189 -6.64 5.39 -26.24
C VAL A 189 -5.43 6.32 -26.16
N ASN A 190 -5.03 6.72 -24.95
CA ASN A 190 -3.83 7.55 -24.75
C ASN A 190 -2.60 6.95 -25.42
N TYR A 191 -2.41 5.65 -25.26
CA TYR A 191 -1.23 4.96 -25.76
C TYR A 191 -1.34 4.60 -27.24
N VAL A 192 -2.53 4.36 -27.75
CA VAL A 192 -2.74 4.29 -29.21
C VAL A 192 -2.33 5.61 -29.87
N VAL A 193 -2.74 6.76 -29.30
CA VAL A 193 -2.33 8.10 -29.77
C VAL A 193 -0.81 8.29 -29.70
N LEU A 194 -0.19 7.90 -28.58
CA LEU A 194 1.28 8.00 -28.44
C LEU A 194 2.01 7.13 -29.45
N GLY A 195 1.56 5.90 -29.70
CA GLY A 195 2.12 5.02 -30.74
C GLY A 195 2.00 5.63 -32.13
N GLU A 196 0.84 6.19 -32.46
CA GLU A 196 0.63 6.91 -33.71
C GLU A 196 1.56 8.13 -33.86
N ILE A 197 1.80 8.87 -32.78
CA ILE A 197 2.74 10.00 -32.77
C ILE A 197 4.17 9.52 -33.01
N VAL A 198 4.59 8.39 -32.39
CA VAL A 198 5.91 7.81 -32.70
C VAL A 198 6.08 7.57 -34.19
N GLU A 199 5.09 6.94 -34.82
CA GLU A 199 5.16 6.62 -36.26
C GLU A 199 5.18 7.89 -37.14
N ARG A 200 4.33 8.88 -36.81
CA ARG A 200 4.24 10.13 -37.58
C ARG A 200 5.51 10.97 -37.50
N VAL A 201 6.07 11.06 -36.32
CA VAL A 201 7.25 11.91 -36.09
C VAL A 201 8.53 11.25 -36.56
N SER A 202 8.64 9.92 -36.37
CA SER A 202 9.86 9.18 -36.74
C SER A 202 9.86 8.70 -38.20
N HIS A 203 8.69 8.70 -38.85
CA HIS A 203 8.46 8.09 -40.16
C HIS A 203 8.84 6.59 -40.20
N ARG A 204 8.70 5.90 -39.04
CA ARG A 204 8.95 4.46 -38.89
C ARG A 204 7.79 3.83 -38.12
N PRO A 205 7.40 2.59 -38.49
CA PRO A 205 6.47 1.82 -37.65
C PRO A 205 6.97 1.66 -36.23
N LEU A 206 6.04 1.64 -35.25
CA LEU A 206 6.37 1.56 -33.82
C LEU A 206 7.21 0.32 -33.47
N ASP A 207 6.87 -0.84 -34.06
CA ASP A 207 7.63 -2.08 -33.90
C ASP A 207 9.05 -1.97 -34.41
N ALA A 208 9.23 -1.36 -35.58
CA ALA A 208 10.55 -1.15 -36.20
C ALA A 208 11.40 -0.16 -35.38
N TRP A 209 10.77 0.90 -34.80
CA TRP A 209 11.46 1.83 -33.91
C TRP A 209 11.95 1.10 -32.66
N CYS A 210 11.05 0.39 -31.96
CA CYS A 210 11.37 -0.29 -30.69
C CYS A 210 12.41 -1.41 -30.92
N ALA A 211 12.28 -2.17 -31.98
CA ALA A 211 13.26 -3.21 -32.34
C ALA A 211 14.68 -2.62 -32.53
N ALA A 212 14.80 -1.52 -33.29
CA ALA A 212 16.09 -0.92 -33.61
C ALA A 212 16.73 -0.14 -32.43
N TYR A 213 15.92 0.54 -31.61
CA TYR A 213 16.45 1.50 -30.65
C TYR A 213 16.23 1.09 -29.17
N VAL A 214 15.50 -0.01 -28.92
CA VAL A 214 15.26 -0.51 -27.56
C VAL A 214 15.69 -1.98 -27.45
N PHE A 215 15.07 -2.88 -28.23
CA PHE A 215 15.20 -4.32 -27.99
C PHE A 215 16.56 -4.87 -28.46
N ALA A 216 16.96 -4.58 -29.67
CA ALA A 216 18.25 -5.07 -30.22
C ALA A 216 19.45 -4.52 -29.44
N PRO A 217 19.54 -3.21 -29.08
CA PRO A 217 20.63 -2.71 -28.26
C PRO A 217 20.72 -3.37 -26.89
N LEU A 218 19.58 -3.69 -26.25
CA LEU A 218 19.54 -4.38 -24.96
C LEU A 218 19.76 -5.89 -25.06
N GLY A 219 19.83 -6.46 -26.26
CA GLY A 219 19.90 -7.90 -26.49
C GLY A 219 18.62 -8.63 -26.08
N MET A 220 17.47 -8.01 -26.23
CA MET A 220 16.14 -8.58 -25.92
C MET A 220 15.65 -9.40 -27.13
N ALA A 221 16.30 -10.52 -27.38
CA ALA A 221 16.10 -11.33 -28.61
C ALA A 221 14.76 -12.08 -28.66
N SER A 222 14.07 -12.20 -27.52
CA SER A 222 12.75 -12.83 -27.42
C SER A 222 11.62 -11.80 -27.30
N THR A 223 11.89 -10.51 -27.63
CA THR A 223 10.94 -9.42 -27.53
C THR A 223 10.59 -8.86 -28.89
N ALA A 224 9.32 -8.93 -29.28
CA ALA A 224 8.83 -8.40 -30.55
C ALA A 224 7.32 -8.14 -30.52
N PHE A 225 6.85 -7.16 -31.26
CA PHE A 225 5.50 -7.18 -31.79
C PHE A 225 5.43 -8.26 -32.87
N ARG A 226 4.33 -8.99 -32.98
CA ARG A 226 4.19 -10.06 -33.98
C ARG A 226 5.41 -11.01 -33.98
N PRO A 227 5.53 -11.87 -32.94
CA PRO A 227 6.70 -12.75 -32.80
C PRO A 227 7.01 -13.51 -34.08
N PRO A 228 8.28 -13.53 -34.57
CA PRO A 228 8.66 -14.27 -35.77
C PRO A 228 8.60 -15.78 -35.52
N ALA A 229 8.48 -16.55 -36.62
CA ALA A 229 8.33 -18.00 -36.60
C ALA A 229 9.27 -18.77 -35.62
N PRO A 230 10.57 -18.44 -35.53
CA PRO A 230 11.46 -19.11 -34.58
C PRO A 230 11.07 -18.98 -33.09
N LEU A 231 10.28 -17.95 -32.72
CA LEU A 231 9.80 -17.78 -31.37
C LEU A 231 8.52 -18.56 -31.07
N PHE A 232 7.74 -18.98 -32.09
CA PHE A 232 6.42 -19.60 -31.91
C PHE A 232 6.45 -20.81 -30.96
N ALA A 233 7.45 -21.66 -31.06
CA ALA A 233 7.60 -22.83 -30.21
C ALA A 233 7.70 -22.48 -28.71
N ARG A 234 8.06 -21.24 -28.36
CA ARG A 234 8.23 -20.75 -27.00
C ARG A 234 7.11 -19.82 -26.55
N VAL A 235 6.23 -19.39 -27.46
CA VAL A 235 5.12 -18.50 -27.10
C VAL A 235 4.04 -19.28 -26.35
N ALA A 236 3.65 -18.80 -25.17
CA ALA A 236 2.47 -19.31 -24.47
C ALA A 236 1.19 -18.86 -25.18
N PRO A 237 0.20 -19.73 -25.38
CA PRO A 237 -1.11 -19.30 -25.85
C PRO A 237 -1.75 -18.36 -24.81
N THR A 238 -2.44 -17.35 -25.32
CA THR A 238 -3.11 -16.36 -24.44
C THR A 238 -4.52 -16.82 -24.08
N ILE A 239 -5.22 -17.47 -25.03
CA ILE A 239 -6.61 -17.93 -24.89
C ILE A 239 -6.93 -18.97 -25.95
N VAL A 240 -8.03 -19.72 -25.78
CA VAL A 240 -8.68 -20.49 -26.83
C VAL A 240 -9.82 -19.66 -27.44
N ARG A 241 -9.73 -19.33 -28.73
CA ARG A 241 -10.78 -18.59 -29.45
C ARG A 241 -11.23 -19.42 -30.66
N ASP A 242 -12.54 -19.66 -30.77
CA ASP A 242 -13.15 -20.49 -31.83
C ASP A 242 -12.48 -21.88 -31.97
N GLY A 243 -12.15 -22.51 -30.84
CA GLY A 243 -11.50 -23.82 -30.78
C GLY A 243 -10.02 -23.82 -31.19
N ARG A 244 -9.40 -22.65 -31.36
CA ARG A 244 -7.99 -22.52 -31.75
C ARG A 244 -7.21 -21.78 -30.66
N LEU A 245 -5.96 -22.21 -30.45
CA LEU A 245 -5.03 -21.50 -29.59
C LEU A 245 -4.66 -20.16 -30.19
N LEU A 246 -4.95 -19.06 -29.50
CA LEU A 246 -4.41 -17.74 -29.85
C LEU A 246 -2.96 -17.68 -29.36
N ARG A 247 -2.02 -18.00 -30.24
CA ARG A 247 -0.59 -18.12 -29.96
C ARG A 247 0.20 -17.22 -30.89
N GLY A 248 1.02 -16.33 -30.38
CA GLY A 248 1.81 -15.37 -31.14
C GLY A 248 1.00 -14.26 -31.85
N SER A 249 -0.30 -14.22 -31.64
CA SER A 249 -1.18 -13.13 -32.05
C SER A 249 -1.68 -12.39 -30.80
N VAL A 250 -1.73 -11.07 -30.86
CA VAL A 250 -2.12 -10.23 -29.75
C VAL A 250 -3.58 -10.50 -29.32
N HIS A 251 -3.79 -10.59 -28.00
CA HIS A 251 -5.13 -10.76 -27.41
C HIS A 251 -5.98 -9.48 -27.51
N ASP A 252 -5.37 -8.30 -27.28
CA ASP A 252 -6.05 -7.01 -27.25
C ASP A 252 -6.74 -6.72 -28.60
N PRO A 253 -8.08 -6.47 -28.60
CA PRO A 253 -8.82 -6.31 -29.85
C PRO A 253 -8.46 -5.03 -30.61
N VAL A 254 -8.06 -3.96 -29.92
CA VAL A 254 -7.62 -2.71 -30.55
C VAL A 254 -6.28 -2.91 -31.24
N ALA A 255 -5.32 -3.52 -30.56
CA ALA A 255 -4.03 -3.83 -31.16
C ALA A 255 -4.16 -4.83 -32.31
N ALA A 256 -5.08 -5.81 -32.23
CA ALA A 256 -5.39 -6.72 -33.33
C ALA A 256 -5.93 -5.96 -34.56
N ALA A 257 -6.89 -5.04 -34.34
CA ALA A 257 -7.43 -4.17 -35.42
C ALA A 257 -6.35 -3.23 -36.02
N MET A 258 -5.34 -2.87 -35.20
CA MET A 258 -4.17 -2.10 -35.61
C MET A 258 -3.10 -2.94 -36.34
N GLY A 259 -3.37 -4.23 -36.64
CA GLY A 259 -2.44 -5.13 -37.32
C GLY A 259 -1.39 -5.79 -36.42
N GLY A 260 -1.68 -5.91 -35.12
CA GLY A 260 -0.83 -6.52 -34.09
C GLY A 260 0.24 -5.57 -33.52
N VAL A 261 0.21 -4.29 -33.92
CA VAL A 261 1.15 -3.26 -33.44
C VAL A 261 0.37 -2.03 -33.00
N ALA A 262 0.32 -1.78 -31.71
CA ALA A 262 -0.32 -0.58 -31.16
C ALA A 262 0.43 -0.10 -29.91
N GLY A 263 0.28 1.19 -29.61
CA GLY A 263 0.98 1.76 -28.45
C GLY A 263 0.48 1.24 -27.10
N ASN A 264 -0.75 0.71 -27.01
CA ASN A 264 -1.36 0.20 -25.78
C ASN A 264 -1.05 -1.28 -25.52
N ALA A 265 -0.86 -2.10 -26.56
CA ALA A 265 -0.68 -3.56 -26.47
C ALA A 265 -0.04 -4.13 -27.75
N GLY A 266 0.30 -5.44 -27.75
CA GLY A 266 0.84 -6.16 -28.91
C GLY A 266 2.28 -6.60 -28.75
N LEU A 267 2.97 -6.22 -27.67
CA LEU A 267 4.34 -6.66 -27.41
C LEU A 267 4.34 -8.05 -26.75
N PHE A 268 5.25 -8.90 -27.21
CA PHE A 268 5.56 -10.20 -26.62
C PHE A 268 6.98 -10.18 -26.09
N ALA A 269 7.24 -10.82 -24.93
CA ALA A 269 8.60 -10.96 -24.40
C ALA A 269 8.73 -12.16 -23.46
N SER A 270 9.99 -12.55 -23.20
CA SER A 270 10.38 -13.43 -22.10
C SER A 270 10.68 -12.63 -20.83
N ALA A 271 10.68 -13.30 -19.67
CA ALA A 271 11.03 -12.67 -18.40
C ALA A 271 12.49 -12.20 -18.34
N ASP A 272 13.44 -12.93 -18.96
CA ASP A 272 14.85 -12.54 -19.01
C ASP A 272 15.06 -11.27 -19.85
N ASP A 273 14.30 -11.06 -20.91
CA ASP A 273 14.35 -9.82 -21.70
C ASP A 273 13.80 -8.63 -20.88
N LEU A 274 12.70 -8.83 -20.16
CA LEU A 274 12.18 -7.80 -19.25
C LEU A 274 13.15 -7.51 -18.10
N ALA A 275 13.92 -8.49 -17.61
CA ALA A 275 14.97 -8.26 -16.63
C ALA A 275 16.10 -7.38 -17.19
N ARG A 276 16.49 -7.52 -18.48
CA ARG A 276 17.42 -6.60 -19.16
C ARG A 276 16.88 -5.18 -19.21
N PHE A 277 15.60 -5.03 -19.55
CA PHE A 277 14.90 -3.76 -19.55
C PHE A 277 14.85 -3.12 -18.16
N ALA A 278 14.44 -3.87 -17.13
CA ALA A 278 14.40 -3.39 -15.74
C ALA A 278 15.78 -2.91 -15.26
N ARG A 279 16.83 -3.68 -15.55
CA ARG A 279 18.22 -3.32 -15.21
C ARG A 279 18.69 -2.07 -15.96
N MET A 280 18.29 -1.89 -17.22
CA MET A 280 18.57 -0.66 -17.98
C MET A 280 18.00 0.56 -17.25
N LEU A 281 16.72 0.52 -16.80
CA LEU A 281 16.12 1.62 -16.04
C LEU A 281 16.84 1.84 -14.69
N LEU A 282 17.05 0.77 -13.89
CA LEU A 282 17.75 0.84 -12.61
C LEU A 282 19.20 1.37 -12.70
N ASN A 283 19.81 1.30 -13.88
CA ASN A 283 21.15 1.84 -14.16
C ASN A 283 21.09 3.17 -14.94
N GLY A 284 20.01 3.95 -14.75
CA GLY A 284 19.90 5.30 -15.31
C GLY A 284 19.89 5.33 -16.84
N GLY A 285 19.22 4.36 -17.47
CA GLY A 285 19.00 4.27 -18.90
C GLY A 285 20.07 3.51 -19.68
N ALA A 286 20.96 2.76 -18.99
CA ALA A 286 22.04 2.00 -19.63
C ALA A 286 22.12 0.55 -19.12
N LEU A 287 22.55 -0.36 -19.97
CA LEU A 287 22.90 -1.74 -19.61
C LEU A 287 24.32 -2.05 -20.13
N GLY A 288 25.30 -2.13 -19.22
CA GLY A 288 26.71 -2.18 -19.59
C GLY A 288 27.10 -0.95 -20.43
N PRO A 289 27.75 -1.12 -21.58
CA PRO A 289 28.15 0.01 -22.46
C PRO A 289 26.99 0.59 -23.26
N VAL A 290 25.83 -0.05 -23.30
CA VAL A 290 24.69 0.33 -24.14
C VAL A 290 23.78 1.30 -23.39
N ARG A 291 23.55 2.47 -23.97
CA ARG A 291 22.60 3.45 -23.45
C ARG A 291 21.37 3.54 -24.36
N VAL A 292 20.20 3.34 -23.77
CA VAL A 292 18.89 3.43 -24.45
C VAL A 292 18.17 4.74 -24.12
N LEU A 293 18.33 5.22 -22.88
CA LEU A 293 17.79 6.50 -22.39
C LEU A 293 18.88 7.29 -21.64
N THR A 294 18.75 8.61 -21.63
CA THR A 294 19.56 9.45 -20.74
C THR A 294 19.08 9.31 -19.29
N GLN A 295 19.93 9.63 -18.31
CA GLN A 295 19.54 9.68 -16.90
C GLN A 295 18.40 10.67 -16.67
N ARG A 296 18.37 11.78 -17.43
CA ARG A 296 17.29 12.76 -17.36
C ARG A 296 15.94 12.16 -17.76
N SER A 297 15.91 11.36 -18.81
CA SER A 297 14.69 10.69 -19.26
C SER A 297 14.21 9.64 -18.26
N VAL A 298 15.13 8.88 -17.66
CA VAL A 298 14.77 7.93 -16.61
C VAL A 298 14.22 8.67 -15.39
N ALA A 299 14.86 9.75 -14.94
CA ALA A 299 14.35 10.57 -13.84
C ALA A 299 12.95 11.15 -14.16
N ALA A 300 12.68 11.51 -15.42
CA ALA A 300 11.36 11.96 -15.84
C ALA A 300 10.30 10.84 -15.78
N LEU A 301 10.67 9.60 -16.10
CA LEU A 301 9.80 8.43 -15.94
C LEU A 301 9.56 8.07 -14.46
N GLU A 302 10.46 8.41 -13.57
CA GLU A 302 10.34 8.19 -12.12
C GLU A 302 9.62 9.35 -11.42
N THR A 303 9.53 10.53 -12.06
CA THR A 303 8.94 11.73 -11.44
C THR A 303 7.41 11.65 -11.49
N PRO A 304 6.72 11.72 -10.35
CA PRO A 304 5.27 11.73 -10.31
C PRO A 304 4.69 12.91 -11.09
N ALA A 305 3.72 12.62 -11.95
CA ALA A 305 3.01 13.61 -12.74
C ALA A 305 1.66 14.00 -12.12
N THR A 306 1.07 13.09 -11.35
CA THR A 306 -0.27 13.27 -10.77
C THR A 306 -0.49 12.35 -9.58
N LEU A 307 -1.47 12.73 -8.74
CA LEU A 307 -2.02 11.98 -7.62
C LEU A 307 -3.51 11.78 -7.91
N ASP A 308 -4.00 10.54 -7.83
CA ASP A 308 -5.42 10.27 -8.01
C ASP A 308 -6.23 10.52 -6.72
N ALA A 309 -7.55 10.28 -6.78
CA ALA A 309 -8.44 10.52 -5.65
C ALA A 309 -8.20 9.55 -4.48
N GLU A 310 -7.65 8.39 -4.77
CA GLU A 310 -7.31 7.34 -3.80
C GLU A 310 -5.95 7.61 -3.13
N GLY A 311 -5.17 8.56 -3.65
CA GLY A 311 -3.84 8.91 -3.16
C GLY A 311 -2.70 8.14 -3.83
N ASP A 312 -2.98 7.44 -4.93
CA ASP A 312 -1.98 6.73 -5.71
C ASP A 312 -1.27 7.65 -6.70
N LEU A 313 0.04 7.48 -6.81
CA LEU A 313 0.87 8.27 -7.70
C LEU A 313 1.00 7.61 -9.08
N HIS A 314 1.01 8.47 -10.11
CA HIS A 314 1.29 8.06 -11.48
C HIS A 314 2.43 8.88 -12.07
N THR A 315 3.32 8.22 -12.80
CA THR A 315 4.40 8.84 -13.57
C THR A 315 4.15 8.65 -15.07
N PRO A 316 4.93 9.27 -15.95
CA PRO A 316 4.84 8.99 -17.38
C PRO A 316 5.10 7.51 -17.69
N GLY A 317 4.05 6.72 -17.91
CA GLY A 317 4.13 5.31 -18.26
C GLY A 317 3.93 4.30 -17.13
N TRP A 318 3.86 4.74 -15.87
CA TRP A 318 3.81 3.81 -14.73
C TRP A 318 2.79 4.27 -13.67
N ALA A 319 2.16 3.31 -13.03
CA ALA A 319 1.63 3.52 -11.68
C ALA A 319 2.79 3.36 -10.68
N VAL A 320 2.67 4.00 -9.51
CA VAL A 320 3.70 3.94 -8.47
C VAL A 320 3.14 3.22 -7.26
N GLY A 321 3.83 2.19 -6.82
CA GLY A 321 3.54 1.48 -5.59
C GLY A 321 4.63 1.68 -4.54
N PRO A 322 4.42 1.20 -3.32
CA PRO A 322 5.45 1.21 -2.29
C PRO A 322 6.71 0.45 -2.72
N PRO A 323 7.90 0.81 -2.19
CA PRO A 323 9.15 0.13 -2.54
C PRO A 323 9.12 -1.36 -2.14
N LEU A 324 10.03 -2.16 -2.75
CA LEU A 324 10.15 -3.61 -2.49
C LEU A 324 10.93 -3.88 -1.20
N VAL A 325 10.34 -3.55 -0.06
CA VAL A 325 10.91 -3.63 1.30
C VAL A 325 9.97 -4.33 2.27
N ALA A 326 10.48 -4.79 3.41
CA ALA A 326 9.70 -5.55 4.38
C ALA A 326 8.47 -4.81 4.93
N ASN A 327 8.58 -3.51 5.12
CA ASN A 327 7.47 -2.66 5.57
C ASN A 327 6.76 -1.93 4.42
N ARG A 328 6.78 -2.50 3.22
CA ARG A 328 6.24 -1.96 1.97
C ARG A 328 4.87 -1.30 2.15
N TYR A 329 3.95 -2.02 2.76
CA TYR A 329 2.56 -1.59 2.86
C TYR A 329 2.29 -0.57 3.97
N ARG A 330 3.31 -0.18 4.73
CA ARG A 330 3.26 0.94 5.68
C ARG A 330 3.68 2.27 5.07
N LEU A 331 4.28 2.22 3.88
CA LEU A 331 4.82 3.39 3.21
C LEU A 331 3.78 3.98 2.25
N PRO A 332 3.84 5.30 2.01
CA PRO A 332 3.08 5.92 0.92
C PRO A 332 3.42 5.24 -0.42
N PRO A 333 2.59 5.37 -1.47
CA PRO A 333 2.83 4.80 -2.78
C PRO A 333 3.96 5.55 -3.51
N VAL A 334 5.17 5.47 -2.98
CA VAL A 334 6.39 6.06 -3.55
C VAL A 334 7.47 4.98 -3.63
N GLY A 335 8.02 4.74 -4.80
CA GLY A 335 9.13 3.79 -4.98
C GLY A 335 8.99 2.92 -6.21
N ALA A 336 8.27 1.82 -6.13
CA ALA A 336 8.21 0.86 -7.24
C ALA A 336 7.35 1.38 -8.39
N LEU A 337 7.96 1.60 -9.54
CA LEU A 337 7.27 1.72 -10.82
C LEU A 337 6.61 0.38 -11.12
N GLN A 338 5.31 0.36 -11.36
CA GLN A 338 4.57 -0.87 -11.59
C GLN A 338 3.66 -0.77 -12.81
N HIS A 339 3.54 -1.88 -13.52
CA HIS A 339 2.53 -2.03 -14.55
C HIS A 339 2.04 -3.47 -14.63
N LEU A 340 0.74 -3.64 -14.87
CA LEU A 340 0.06 -4.93 -14.96
C LEU A 340 -0.45 -5.14 -16.39
N GLY A 341 -0.36 -6.38 -16.87
CA GLY A 341 -0.94 -6.81 -18.13
C GLY A 341 -2.23 -7.60 -17.92
N TYR A 342 -3.23 -7.34 -18.74
CA TYR A 342 -4.54 -8.01 -18.68
C TYR A 342 -4.41 -9.54 -18.83
N THR A 343 -3.46 -9.99 -19.63
CA THR A 343 -3.16 -11.41 -19.88
C THR A 343 -2.59 -12.17 -18.68
N GLY A 344 -2.21 -11.46 -17.60
CA GLY A 344 -1.65 -12.05 -16.38
C GLY A 344 -0.23 -11.57 -16.04
N THR A 345 0.38 -10.79 -16.94
CA THR A 345 1.76 -10.30 -16.79
C THR A 345 1.88 -9.12 -15.82
N ALA A 346 3.04 -8.98 -15.15
CA ALA A 346 3.31 -7.87 -14.26
C ALA A 346 4.81 -7.57 -14.18
N LEU A 347 5.15 -6.30 -14.00
CA LEU A 347 6.51 -5.80 -13.86
C LEU A 347 6.55 -4.72 -12.76
N TRP A 348 7.45 -4.89 -11.80
CA TRP A 348 7.80 -3.90 -10.78
C TRP A 348 9.28 -3.58 -10.89
N ILE A 349 9.62 -2.31 -10.91
CA ILE A 349 10.99 -1.79 -10.92
C ILE A 349 11.08 -0.74 -9.81
N ASP A 350 11.90 -1.00 -8.81
CA ASP A 350 12.03 -0.14 -7.63
C ASP A 350 13.36 0.62 -7.66
N PRO A 351 13.36 1.89 -8.04
CA PRO A 351 14.57 2.72 -8.05
C PRO A 351 15.12 3.00 -6.64
N VAL A 352 14.28 2.90 -5.60
CA VAL A 352 14.67 3.15 -4.20
C VAL A 352 15.57 2.03 -3.68
N THR A 353 15.15 0.77 -3.87
CA THR A 353 15.93 -0.42 -3.45
C THR A 353 16.80 -1.00 -4.56
N ARG A 354 16.66 -0.48 -5.80
CA ARG A 354 17.32 -0.95 -7.02
C ARG A 354 17.01 -2.41 -7.34
N ARG A 355 15.77 -2.85 -7.05
CA ARG A 355 15.26 -4.21 -7.28
C ARG A 355 14.17 -4.23 -8.33
N PHE A 356 13.92 -5.41 -8.89
CA PHE A 356 12.79 -5.65 -9.77
C PHE A 356 12.16 -7.02 -9.50
N ALA A 357 10.88 -7.14 -9.87
CA ALA A 357 10.14 -8.39 -9.89
C ALA A 357 9.30 -8.48 -11.18
N ILE A 358 9.24 -9.66 -11.77
CA ILE A 358 8.54 -9.96 -13.01
C ILE A 358 7.70 -11.21 -12.78
N VAL A 359 6.41 -11.14 -13.11
CA VAL A 359 5.48 -12.27 -13.12
C VAL A 359 4.88 -12.38 -14.51
N LEU A 360 5.08 -13.49 -15.17
CA LEU A 360 4.48 -13.79 -16.48
C LEU A 360 3.66 -15.07 -16.41
N THR A 361 2.39 -14.95 -16.78
CA THR A 361 1.44 -16.07 -16.91
C THR A 361 0.39 -15.73 -17.95
N SER A 362 -0.34 -16.74 -18.44
CA SER A 362 -1.50 -16.57 -19.32
C SER A 362 -2.76 -16.90 -18.53
N ARG A 363 -3.26 -15.95 -17.72
CA ARG A 363 -4.44 -16.16 -16.87
C ARG A 363 -5.73 -16.42 -17.63
N LEU A 364 -5.78 -16.01 -18.90
CA LEU A 364 -6.95 -16.19 -19.77
C LEU A 364 -6.99 -17.59 -20.40
N TYR A 365 -5.90 -18.31 -20.35
CA TYR A 365 -5.78 -19.66 -20.89
C TYR A 365 -6.10 -20.69 -19.80
N PRO A 366 -6.93 -21.71 -20.10
CA PRO A 366 -7.55 -21.99 -21.39
C PRO A 366 -8.92 -21.34 -21.63
N ASP A 367 -9.63 -20.87 -20.59
CA ASP A 367 -11.08 -20.62 -20.60
C ASP A 367 -11.51 -19.24 -20.02
N GLU A 368 -10.59 -18.30 -19.89
CA GLU A 368 -10.78 -16.95 -19.33
C GLU A 368 -11.15 -16.88 -17.84
N THR A 369 -11.25 -18.01 -17.13
CA THR A 369 -11.65 -18.05 -15.72
C THR A 369 -10.51 -17.77 -14.76
N GLY A 370 -9.26 -17.82 -15.22
CA GLY A 370 -8.06 -17.67 -14.41
C GLY A 370 -7.84 -16.27 -13.85
N THR A 371 -7.06 -16.20 -12.77
CA THR A 371 -6.61 -14.94 -12.15
C THR A 371 -5.12 -14.99 -11.83
N ALA A 372 -4.42 -13.87 -12.04
CA ALA A 372 -3.00 -13.73 -11.67
C ALA A 372 -2.82 -12.90 -10.38
N MET A 373 -3.88 -12.36 -9.81
CA MET A 373 -3.78 -11.44 -8.66
C MET A 373 -3.19 -12.12 -7.42
N PRO A 374 -3.61 -13.34 -7.01
CA PRO A 374 -3.02 -13.99 -5.85
C PRO A 374 -1.51 -14.23 -6.03
N LEU A 375 -1.08 -14.77 -7.20
CA LEU A 375 0.34 -14.98 -7.47
C LEU A 375 1.15 -13.68 -7.42
N ARG A 376 0.63 -12.59 -7.98
CA ARG A 376 1.27 -11.26 -7.95
C ARG A 376 1.48 -10.77 -6.52
N SER A 377 0.45 -10.87 -5.67
CA SER A 377 0.53 -10.48 -4.25
C SER A 377 1.50 -11.36 -3.46
N LEU A 378 1.49 -12.69 -3.69
CA LEU A 378 2.44 -13.61 -3.07
C LEU A 378 3.89 -13.29 -3.44
N VAL A 379 4.17 -13.08 -4.73
CA VAL A 379 5.52 -12.73 -5.20
C VAL A 379 5.99 -11.41 -4.60
N LEU A 380 5.14 -10.37 -4.57
CA LEU A 380 5.49 -9.10 -3.90
C LEU A 380 5.79 -9.30 -2.42
N GLY A 381 4.99 -10.08 -1.70
CA GLY A 381 5.22 -10.41 -0.29
C GLY A 381 6.55 -11.13 -0.08
N ILE A 382 6.86 -12.14 -0.90
CA ILE A 382 8.11 -12.93 -0.82
C ILE A 382 9.33 -12.04 -1.10
N VAL A 383 9.30 -11.24 -2.18
CA VAL A 383 10.42 -10.37 -2.56
C VAL A 383 10.66 -9.28 -1.53
N SER A 384 9.58 -8.69 -1.01
CA SER A 384 9.65 -7.60 -0.03
C SER A 384 10.11 -8.08 1.34
N SER A 385 9.67 -9.25 1.80
CA SER A 385 10.04 -9.81 3.11
C SER A 385 11.53 -10.10 3.26
N GLY A 386 12.23 -10.36 2.15
CA GLY A 386 13.69 -10.55 2.12
C GLY A 386 14.50 -9.25 2.11
N ALA A 387 13.88 -8.09 2.27
CA ALA A 387 14.57 -6.80 2.32
C ALA A 387 14.44 -6.15 3.70
N ALA A 388 15.38 -5.25 4.03
CA ALA A 388 15.31 -4.46 5.25
C ALA A 388 14.13 -3.44 5.17
N PRO A 389 13.47 -3.11 6.29
CA PRO A 389 12.51 -2.02 6.34
C PRO A 389 13.21 -0.67 6.12
N VAL A 390 12.46 0.31 5.58
CA VAL A 390 12.96 1.66 5.32
C VAL A 390 11.96 2.70 5.82
N THR A 391 12.40 3.96 5.98
CA THR A 391 11.53 5.10 6.32
C THR A 391 11.27 5.98 5.09
N SER A 392 10.21 6.79 5.15
CA SER A 392 9.93 7.80 4.11
C SER A 392 11.10 8.77 3.91
N SER A 393 11.78 9.16 4.98
CA SER A 393 12.99 10.01 4.92
C SER A 393 14.14 9.32 4.20
N TRP A 394 14.36 8.04 4.47
CA TRP A 394 15.38 7.25 3.77
C TRP A 394 15.10 7.17 2.26
N ILE A 395 13.81 6.98 1.87
CA ILE A 395 13.39 6.97 0.47
C ILE A 395 13.71 8.31 -0.20
N ALA A 396 13.31 9.43 0.42
CA ALA A 396 13.53 10.78 -0.10
C ALA A 396 15.02 11.10 -0.32
N THR A 397 15.92 10.58 0.52
CA THR A 397 17.36 10.78 0.38
C THR A 397 18.01 9.92 -0.71
N ARG A 398 17.41 8.77 -1.06
CA ARG A 398 17.96 7.81 -2.04
C ARG A 398 17.57 8.15 -3.47
N VAL A 399 16.33 8.63 -3.67
CA VAL A 399 15.81 8.97 -4.98
C VAL A 399 15.24 10.40 -4.91
N PRO A 400 15.97 11.43 -5.34
CA PRO A 400 15.53 12.82 -5.26
C PRO A 400 14.17 13.09 -5.92
N SER A 401 13.83 12.36 -7.00
CA SER A 401 12.51 12.44 -7.63
C SER A 401 11.37 12.03 -6.70
N MET A 402 11.63 11.15 -5.74
CA MET A 402 10.64 10.69 -4.76
C MET A 402 10.42 11.69 -3.61
N ALA A 403 11.32 12.64 -3.38
CA ALA A 403 11.10 13.70 -2.38
C ALA A 403 9.86 14.54 -2.73
N ALA A 404 9.69 14.87 -4.01
CA ALA A 404 8.50 15.57 -4.49
C ALA A 404 7.24 14.69 -4.37
N ALA A 405 7.36 13.38 -4.65
CA ALA A 405 6.27 12.42 -4.50
C ALA A 405 5.81 12.31 -3.04
N LEU A 406 6.75 12.19 -2.10
CA LEU A 406 6.45 12.17 -0.67
C LEU A 406 5.76 13.46 -0.22
N ALA A 407 6.21 14.62 -0.74
CA ALA A 407 5.55 15.90 -0.46
C ALA A 407 4.12 15.96 -1.02
N GLN A 408 3.85 15.35 -2.17
CA GLN A 408 2.48 15.25 -2.72
C GLN A 408 1.60 14.33 -1.86
N VAL A 409 2.09 13.14 -1.52
CA VAL A 409 1.36 12.18 -0.67
C VAL A 409 1.15 12.73 0.75
N ALA A 410 2.04 13.59 1.24
CA ALA A 410 1.89 14.26 2.51
C ALA A 410 0.82 15.38 2.48
N ARG A 411 0.46 15.87 1.28
CA ARG A 411 -0.67 16.81 1.13
C ARG A 411 -1.96 16.00 1.19
N LEU A 412 -2.80 16.37 2.13
CA LEU A 412 -4.11 15.75 2.25
C LEU A 412 -5.07 16.30 1.20
N PRO A 413 -6.00 15.50 0.68
CA PRO A 413 -7.05 16.02 -0.17
C PRO A 413 -7.83 17.10 0.60
N VAL A 414 -8.14 18.19 -0.06
CA VAL A 414 -8.96 19.25 0.53
C VAL A 414 -10.37 18.70 0.70
N SER A 415 -10.76 18.47 1.95
CA SER A 415 -12.13 18.07 2.27
C SER A 415 -13.02 19.31 2.38
N ARG A 416 -14.16 19.25 1.72
CA ARG A 416 -15.25 20.23 1.85
C ARG A 416 -16.49 19.60 2.49
N GLY A 417 -16.31 18.52 3.23
CA GLY A 417 -17.40 17.82 3.90
C GLY A 417 -18.13 18.69 4.91
N PRO A 418 -19.30 18.23 5.38
CA PRO A 418 -20.12 18.98 6.32
C PRO A 418 -19.49 19.09 7.71
N VAL A 419 -18.65 18.14 8.12
CA VAL A 419 -18.05 18.09 9.46
C VAL A 419 -16.85 19.00 9.57
N LEU A 420 -16.78 19.73 10.68
CA LEU A 420 -15.62 20.48 11.12
C LEU A 420 -15.01 19.77 12.33
N ALA A 421 -13.76 19.29 12.24
CA ALA A 421 -13.04 18.71 13.38
C ALA A 421 -12.73 19.78 14.43
N GLY A 422 -12.36 19.37 15.64
CA GLY A 422 -12.04 20.31 16.71
C GLY A 422 -10.99 21.35 16.34
N ILE A 423 -10.00 21.01 15.52
CA ILE A 423 -9.01 21.97 15.01
C ILE A 423 -9.64 23.02 14.07
N ASP A 424 -10.62 22.64 13.24
CA ASP A 424 -11.33 23.58 12.36
C ASP A 424 -12.15 24.58 13.20
N VAL A 425 -12.82 24.10 14.25
CA VAL A 425 -13.60 24.91 15.16
C VAL A 425 -12.68 25.87 15.94
N LEU A 426 -11.54 25.38 16.43
CA LEU A 426 -10.53 26.21 17.07
C LEU A 426 -9.99 27.30 16.13
N ALA A 427 -9.68 26.96 14.90
CA ALA A 427 -9.23 27.92 13.89
C ALA A 427 -10.33 28.95 13.56
N ALA A 428 -11.58 28.52 13.43
CA ALA A 428 -12.72 29.43 13.18
C ALA A 428 -12.94 30.43 14.32
N SER A 429 -12.54 30.10 15.56
CA SER A 429 -12.57 31.02 16.71
C SER A 429 -11.36 31.99 16.75
N GLY A 430 -10.48 31.97 15.72
CA GLY A 430 -9.21 32.72 15.75
C GLY A 430 -8.21 32.18 16.78
N PHE A 431 -8.29 30.89 17.10
CA PHE A 431 -7.45 30.21 18.08
C PHE A 431 -7.61 30.75 19.52
N ALA A 432 -8.78 31.29 19.86
CA ALA A 432 -9.03 31.99 21.12
C ALA A 432 -8.62 31.16 22.37
N ALA A 433 -8.84 29.83 22.37
CA ALA A 433 -8.50 28.99 23.51
C ALA A 433 -6.98 28.84 23.78
N VAL A 434 -6.14 29.14 22.79
CA VAL A 434 -4.67 28.98 22.89
C VAL A 434 -3.92 30.31 22.61
N ALA A 435 -4.62 31.40 22.36
CA ALA A 435 -4.01 32.69 22.08
C ALA A 435 -3.09 33.13 23.22
N GLY A 436 -1.85 33.54 22.89
CA GLY A 436 -0.85 34.01 23.84
C GLY A 436 -0.22 32.92 24.73
N LYS A 437 -0.53 31.63 24.48
CA LYS A 437 -0.07 30.51 25.32
C LYS A 437 1.14 29.79 24.71
N ARG A 438 1.97 29.23 25.58
CA ARG A 438 2.98 28.23 25.22
C ARG A 438 2.30 26.86 25.17
N ILE A 439 2.34 26.23 24.00
CA ILE A 439 1.59 25.02 23.69
C ILE A 439 2.52 23.80 23.68
N ALA A 440 2.17 22.77 24.43
CA ALA A 440 2.65 21.41 24.23
C ALA A 440 1.56 20.63 23.47
N LEU A 441 1.90 19.90 22.41
CA LEU A 441 0.92 19.24 21.53
C LEU A 441 1.19 17.73 21.42
N VAL A 442 0.19 16.92 21.77
CA VAL A 442 0.15 15.49 21.48
C VAL A 442 -0.54 15.31 20.13
N THR A 443 0.18 14.84 19.13
CA THR A 443 -0.36 14.68 17.77
C THR A 443 0.49 13.77 16.91
N ASN A 444 -0.02 13.45 15.74
CA ASN A 444 0.70 12.83 14.64
C ASN A 444 0.11 13.30 13.29
N ARG A 445 0.44 12.61 12.20
CA ARG A 445 -0.04 12.94 10.86
C ARG A 445 -1.57 12.94 10.73
N SER A 446 -2.31 12.28 11.62
CA SER A 446 -3.78 12.32 11.63
C SER A 446 -4.37 13.63 12.19
N GLY A 447 -3.54 14.48 12.82
CA GLY A 447 -3.89 15.81 13.29
C GLY A 447 -3.78 16.86 12.19
N PHE A 448 -4.89 17.19 11.52
CA PHE A 448 -4.96 18.18 10.43
C PHE A 448 -6.37 18.77 10.31
N ASP A 449 -6.46 19.93 9.66
CA ASP A 449 -7.73 20.62 9.39
C ASP A 449 -8.38 20.11 8.09
N ARG A 450 -9.61 20.56 7.83
CA ARG A 450 -10.37 20.24 6.61
C ARG A 450 -9.68 20.59 5.30
N PHE A 451 -8.63 21.41 5.33
CA PHE A 451 -7.82 21.82 4.17
C PHE A 451 -6.51 21.04 4.03
N GLY A 452 -6.29 20.04 4.90
CA GLY A 452 -5.08 19.21 4.93
C GLY A 452 -3.86 19.88 5.58
N ARG A 453 -4.03 21.00 6.28
CA ARG A 453 -2.93 21.66 7.00
C ARG A 453 -2.73 20.98 8.35
N ARG A 454 -1.47 20.63 8.68
CA ARG A 454 -1.16 19.95 9.94
C ARG A 454 -1.52 20.85 11.14
N THR A 455 -2.08 20.25 12.18
CA THR A 455 -2.34 20.95 13.46
C THR A 455 -1.07 21.55 14.03
N VAL A 456 0.09 20.90 13.86
CA VAL A 456 1.42 21.43 14.24
C VAL A 456 1.65 22.80 13.59
N ASP A 457 1.46 22.93 12.27
CA ASP A 457 1.71 24.17 11.53
C ASP A 457 0.70 25.25 11.90
N LEU A 458 -0.56 24.88 12.12
CA LEU A 458 -1.63 25.79 12.49
C LEU A 458 -1.39 26.38 13.88
N LEU A 459 -0.99 25.58 14.86
CA LEU A 459 -0.72 26.04 16.21
C LEU A 459 0.61 26.82 16.33
N ALA A 460 1.61 26.47 15.50
CA ALA A 460 2.84 27.26 15.41
C ALA A 460 2.61 28.69 14.85
N GLN A 461 1.55 28.86 14.05
CA GLN A 461 1.17 30.15 13.43
C GLN A 461 0.00 30.83 14.14
N ALA A 462 -0.54 30.26 15.22
CA ALA A 462 -1.67 30.82 15.95
C ALA A 462 -1.29 32.15 16.61
N PRO A 463 -2.18 33.16 16.61
CA PRO A 463 -1.85 34.51 17.06
C PRO A 463 -1.33 34.59 18.48
N GLY A 464 -0.08 35.04 18.66
CA GLY A 464 0.57 35.17 19.94
C GLY A 464 0.89 33.86 20.67
N ALA A 465 0.54 32.71 20.08
CA ALA A 465 0.86 31.40 20.64
C ALA A 465 2.29 30.96 20.28
N ARG A 466 2.87 30.08 21.07
CA ARG A 466 4.18 29.49 20.81
C ARG A 466 4.14 27.97 21.05
N LEU A 467 4.41 27.19 20.04
CA LEU A 467 4.59 25.74 20.14
C LEU A 467 5.96 25.46 20.80
N VAL A 468 5.98 24.78 21.95
CA VAL A 468 7.19 24.55 22.76
C VAL A 468 7.63 23.09 22.81
N ALA A 469 6.70 22.12 22.64
CA ALA A 469 6.99 20.69 22.60
C ALA A 469 5.97 19.95 21.75
N LEU A 470 6.40 18.89 21.09
CA LEU A 470 5.56 17.91 20.40
C LEU A 470 5.72 16.55 21.07
N PHE A 471 4.64 15.80 21.15
CA PHE A 471 4.61 14.43 21.66
C PHE A 471 3.97 13.54 20.60
N ALA A 472 4.73 12.57 20.09
CA ALA A 472 4.26 11.63 19.08
C ALA A 472 3.91 10.30 19.74
N PRO A 473 2.66 9.81 19.62
CA PRO A 473 2.25 8.50 20.12
C PRO A 473 2.87 7.36 19.32
N GLU A 474 2.41 6.13 19.57
CA GLU A 474 2.75 4.97 18.76
C GLU A 474 2.63 5.28 17.28
N HIS A 475 3.51 4.73 16.45
CA HIS A 475 3.70 4.99 15.02
C HIS A 475 4.39 6.33 14.67
N GLY A 476 4.76 7.16 15.66
CA GLY A 476 5.50 8.40 15.43
C GLY A 476 4.67 9.54 14.83
N LEU A 477 5.33 10.66 14.59
CA LEU A 477 4.67 11.84 14.01
C LEU A 477 4.16 11.57 12.56
N GLY A 478 4.83 10.70 11.79
CA GLY A 478 4.48 10.32 10.43
C GLY A 478 3.44 9.20 10.30
N THR A 479 3.09 8.51 11.38
CA THR A 479 2.26 7.29 11.42
C THR A 479 2.79 6.13 10.55
N ASP A 480 4.08 6.10 10.28
CA ASP A 480 4.75 5.17 9.37
C ASP A 480 5.78 4.25 10.05
N VAL A 481 5.90 4.33 11.39
CA VAL A 481 6.86 3.56 12.18
C VAL A 481 6.13 2.61 13.12
N ASP A 482 6.52 1.32 13.12
CA ASP A 482 6.03 0.31 14.08
C ASP A 482 7.11 -0.13 15.07
N GLU A 483 8.31 0.43 14.97
CA GLU A 483 9.42 0.20 15.88
C GLU A 483 9.54 1.37 16.86
N THR A 484 10.18 1.11 17.98
CA THR A 484 10.51 2.17 18.96
C THR A 484 11.39 3.22 18.30
N PHE A 485 11.06 4.48 18.49
CA PHE A 485 11.82 5.61 17.96
C PHE A 485 12.21 6.58 19.07
N GLY A 486 13.35 7.24 18.92
CA GLY A 486 13.84 8.26 19.86
C GLY A 486 13.24 9.63 19.62
N ASP A 487 13.60 10.58 20.48
CA ASP A 487 13.24 11.99 20.30
C ASP A 487 13.85 12.53 19.00
N THR A 488 13.09 13.36 18.29
CA THR A 488 13.45 13.96 16.99
C THR A 488 13.11 15.45 16.97
N VAL A 489 13.24 16.10 15.83
CA VAL A 489 12.85 17.51 15.62
C VAL A 489 11.93 17.59 14.42
N ASP A 490 10.80 18.29 14.52
CA ASP A 490 9.94 18.56 13.37
C ASP A 490 10.64 19.56 12.46
N ALA A 491 10.96 19.14 11.24
CA ALA A 491 11.78 19.93 10.31
C ALA A 491 11.13 21.27 9.89
N ALA A 492 9.79 21.36 9.93
CA ALA A 492 9.07 22.57 9.51
C ALA A 492 9.03 23.64 10.62
N THR A 493 8.93 23.22 11.89
CA THR A 493 8.78 24.14 13.02
C THR A 493 10.04 24.26 13.88
N GLY A 494 10.99 23.34 13.76
CA GLY A 494 12.17 23.26 14.62
C GLY A 494 11.88 22.80 16.06
N VAL A 495 10.65 22.37 16.37
CA VAL A 495 10.25 21.97 17.71
C VAL A 495 10.63 20.50 17.97
N VAL A 496 11.10 20.23 19.20
CA VAL A 496 11.45 18.88 19.63
C VAL A 496 10.20 17.99 19.66
N VAL A 497 10.30 16.80 19.09
CA VAL A 497 9.27 15.76 19.10
C VAL A 497 9.71 14.68 20.09
N HIS A 498 9.00 14.56 21.20
CA HIS A 498 9.23 13.50 22.17
C HIS A 498 8.46 12.24 21.79
N SER A 499 9.15 11.10 21.75
CA SER A 499 8.51 9.80 21.54
C SER A 499 7.71 9.37 22.78
N LEU A 500 6.45 8.95 22.56
CA LEU A 500 5.61 8.29 23.56
C LEU A 500 5.42 6.80 23.23
N TYR A 501 6.41 6.17 22.59
CA TYR A 501 6.38 4.75 22.25
C TYR A 501 7.65 4.02 22.71
N GLY A 502 7.52 2.77 23.11
CA GLY A 502 8.59 1.96 23.71
C GLY A 502 8.60 2.10 25.24
N ASP A 503 9.74 2.43 25.81
CA ASP A 503 9.93 2.51 27.27
C ASP A 503 9.20 3.72 27.89
N ARG A 504 9.06 4.81 27.14
CA ARG A 504 8.38 6.02 27.57
C ARG A 504 7.01 6.14 26.91
N ARG A 505 5.95 5.78 27.63
CA ARG A 505 4.55 5.90 27.18
C ARG A 505 3.79 7.04 27.84
N ARG A 506 4.36 7.62 28.91
CA ARG A 506 3.77 8.71 29.70
C ARG A 506 4.58 9.99 29.52
N ILE A 507 3.90 11.12 29.49
CA ILE A 507 4.54 12.43 29.49
C ILE A 507 5.02 12.73 30.90
N ALA A 508 6.33 12.86 31.08
CA ALA A 508 6.88 13.30 32.36
C ALA A 508 6.46 14.75 32.63
N PRO A 509 5.97 15.09 33.83
CA PRO A 509 5.51 16.46 34.18
C PRO A 509 6.57 17.53 33.88
N ALA A 510 7.86 17.20 34.02
CA ALA A 510 8.97 18.11 33.70
C ALA A 510 8.99 18.56 32.25
N LEU A 511 8.52 17.74 31.30
CA LEU A 511 8.45 18.09 29.87
C LEU A 511 7.32 19.11 29.57
N LEU A 512 6.43 19.35 30.54
CA LEU A 512 5.36 20.34 30.46
C LEU A 512 5.69 21.64 31.21
N ALA A 513 6.89 21.76 31.82
CA ALA A 513 7.27 22.92 32.65
C ALA A 513 7.15 24.24 31.87
N ASP A 514 7.56 24.23 30.58
CA ASP A 514 7.53 25.42 29.71
C ASP A 514 6.19 25.63 28.99
N ALA A 515 5.20 24.72 29.15
CA ALA A 515 3.91 24.84 28.52
C ALA A 515 2.88 25.51 29.45
N ASP A 516 1.95 26.24 28.87
CA ASP A 516 0.78 26.82 29.58
C ASP A 516 -0.47 25.96 29.34
N VAL A 517 -0.48 25.14 28.31
CA VAL A 517 -1.57 24.24 27.93
C VAL A 517 -1.03 23.01 27.20
N LEU A 518 -1.60 21.84 27.50
CA LEU A 518 -1.39 20.61 26.75
C LEU A 518 -2.57 20.41 25.78
N VAL A 519 -2.30 20.40 24.49
CA VAL A 519 -3.30 20.17 23.43
C VAL A 519 -3.17 18.74 22.94
N LEU A 520 -4.29 18.08 22.63
CA LEU A 520 -4.33 16.77 22.02
C LEU A 520 -5.18 16.82 20.76
N ASP A 521 -4.61 16.34 19.62
CA ASP A 521 -5.29 16.21 18.34
C ASP A 521 -4.85 14.91 17.65
N LEU A 522 -5.67 13.87 17.78
CA LEU A 522 -5.44 12.53 17.25
C LEU A 522 -6.71 11.96 16.64
N GLN A 523 -6.60 11.23 15.53
CA GLN A 523 -7.68 10.41 14.99
C GLN A 523 -7.60 9.00 15.58
N ASP A 524 -8.63 8.60 16.31
CA ASP A 524 -8.76 7.26 16.87
C ASP A 524 -9.20 6.23 15.81
N ALA A 525 -9.11 4.93 16.16
CA ALA A 525 -9.60 3.81 15.37
C ALA A 525 -10.99 3.29 15.82
N GLY A 526 -11.59 3.85 16.87
CA GLY A 526 -12.89 3.44 17.41
C GLY A 526 -12.87 2.11 18.16
N VAL A 527 -11.70 1.62 18.59
CA VAL A 527 -11.54 0.29 19.20
C VAL A 527 -10.79 0.40 20.53
N ARG A 528 -11.30 -0.25 21.59
CA ARG A 528 -10.75 -0.20 22.94
C ARG A 528 -9.26 -0.43 23.05
N PHE A 529 -8.72 -1.43 22.32
CA PHE A 529 -7.32 -1.79 22.41
C PHE A 529 -6.40 -0.96 21.51
N PHE A 530 -6.95 0.05 20.80
CA PHE A 530 -6.12 1.00 20.06
C PHE A 530 -5.44 1.96 21.04
N THR A 531 -4.14 2.09 20.93
CA THR A 531 -3.27 2.68 21.97
C THR A 531 -3.48 4.18 22.22
N TYR A 532 -4.18 4.87 21.32
CA TYR A 532 -4.45 6.31 21.46
C TYR A 532 -5.43 6.60 22.61
N LEU A 533 -6.26 5.62 23.01
CA LEU A 533 -7.07 5.76 24.21
C LEU A 533 -6.21 5.84 25.47
N ALA A 534 -5.16 5.02 25.57
CA ALA A 534 -4.20 5.09 26.66
C ALA A 534 -3.36 6.38 26.59
N THR A 535 -2.95 6.79 25.40
CA THR A 535 -2.23 8.06 25.17
C THR A 535 -3.07 9.25 25.67
N LEU A 536 -4.39 9.28 25.38
CA LEU A 536 -5.32 10.27 25.89
C LEU A 536 -5.34 10.28 27.43
N GLY A 537 -5.53 9.12 28.05
CA GLY A 537 -5.55 8.98 29.51
C GLY A 537 -4.26 9.46 30.16
N TYR A 538 -3.11 9.05 29.61
CA TYR A 538 -1.79 9.47 30.09
C TYR A 538 -1.54 10.98 29.90
N ALA A 539 -2.09 11.59 28.85
CA ALA A 539 -2.03 13.04 28.66
C ALA A 539 -2.87 13.79 29.70
N LEU A 540 -4.06 13.28 30.04
CA LEU A 540 -4.87 13.84 31.13
C LEU A 540 -4.15 13.77 32.50
N GLU A 541 -3.58 12.60 32.82
CA GLU A 541 -2.80 12.42 34.06
C GLU A 541 -1.58 13.36 34.11
N ALA A 542 -0.87 13.52 33.01
CA ALA A 542 0.29 14.42 32.93
C ALA A 542 -0.12 15.89 33.10
N GLY A 543 -1.23 16.31 32.46
CA GLY A 543 -1.76 17.66 32.60
C GLY A 543 -2.17 17.96 34.05
N ALA A 544 -2.86 17.03 34.71
CA ALA A 544 -3.23 17.13 36.11
C ALA A 544 -1.99 17.23 37.02
N ALA A 545 -1.01 16.33 36.86
CA ALA A 545 0.21 16.29 37.65
C ALA A 545 1.10 17.53 37.47
N ALA A 546 1.11 18.11 36.25
CA ALA A 546 1.86 19.32 35.94
C ALA A 546 1.05 20.61 36.21
N HIS A 547 -0.18 20.52 36.69
CA HIS A 547 -1.14 21.64 36.81
C HIS A 547 -1.28 22.44 35.50
N ARG A 548 -1.35 21.76 34.38
CA ARG A 548 -1.57 22.36 33.04
C ARG A 548 -2.96 21.99 32.52
N PRO A 549 -3.74 22.97 32.04
CA PRO A 549 -5.00 22.68 31.36
C PRO A 549 -4.78 21.76 30.17
N VAL A 550 -5.72 20.84 29.96
CA VAL A 550 -5.72 19.93 28.80
C VAL A 550 -6.84 20.32 27.84
N LEU A 551 -6.48 20.56 26.60
CA LEU A 551 -7.41 20.89 25.52
C LEU A 551 -7.46 19.74 24.53
N VAL A 552 -8.60 19.05 24.38
CA VAL A 552 -8.81 17.99 23.40
C VAL A 552 -9.54 18.55 22.20
N LEU A 553 -8.93 18.47 21.00
CA LEU A 553 -9.56 18.82 19.74
C LEU A 553 -10.24 17.56 19.20
N ASP A 554 -11.58 17.51 19.29
CA ASP A 554 -12.31 16.28 19.05
C ASP A 554 -12.40 15.92 17.56
N ARG A 555 -12.46 14.60 17.29
CA ARG A 555 -12.52 14.00 15.96
C ARG A 555 -13.56 12.89 15.91
N PRO A 556 -14.11 12.57 14.69
CA PRO A 556 -15.14 11.54 14.55
C PRO A 556 -14.69 10.17 15.08
N ASP A 557 -15.62 9.43 15.68
CA ASP A 557 -15.47 7.98 15.80
C ASP A 557 -15.55 7.39 14.39
N PRO A 558 -14.48 6.73 13.88
CA PRO A 558 -14.43 6.33 12.48
C PRO A 558 -15.39 5.17 12.15
N LEU A 559 -15.80 4.41 13.16
CA LEU A 559 -16.71 3.27 13.03
C LEU A 559 -18.17 3.66 13.29
N GLY A 560 -18.39 4.91 13.72
CA GLY A 560 -19.70 5.48 14.05
C GLY A 560 -20.02 5.42 15.53
N GLY A 561 -20.31 6.59 16.09
CA GLY A 561 -20.61 6.74 17.51
C GLY A 561 -21.96 6.16 17.96
N ASP A 562 -22.79 5.66 17.06
CA ASP A 562 -24.04 4.94 17.34
C ASP A 562 -23.85 3.43 17.54
N VAL A 563 -22.69 2.88 17.15
CA VAL A 563 -22.37 1.46 17.26
C VAL A 563 -21.56 1.17 18.51
N VAL A 564 -22.14 0.40 19.41
CA VAL A 564 -21.52 -0.09 20.65
C VAL A 564 -21.58 -1.60 20.66
N GLY A 565 -20.47 -2.28 20.95
CA GLY A 565 -20.51 -3.75 20.97
C GLY A 565 -19.18 -4.41 21.27
N GLY A 566 -19.25 -5.74 21.24
CA GLY A 566 -18.17 -6.63 21.62
C GLY A 566 -17.97 -6.73 23.14
N PRO A 567 -17.09 -7.63 23.62
CA PRO A 567 -16.84 -7.86 25.04
C PRO A 567 -16.44 -6.59 25.78
N VAL A 568 -17.03 -6.34 26.94
CA VAL A 568 -16.62 -5.27 27.83
C VAL A 568 -15.44 -5.73 28.68
N ALA A 569 -14.36 -4.94 28.72
CA ALA A 569 -13.20 -5.30 29.53
C ALA A 569 -13.53 -5.34 31.03
N ASP A 570 -12.93 -6.28 31.74
CA ASP A 570 -13.00 -6.32 33.19
C ASP A 570 -12.31 -5.11 33.80
N ALA A 571 -12.81 -4.66 34.95
CA ALA A 571 -12.12 -3.66 35.74
C ALA A 571 -10.76 -4.19 36.22
N GLY A 572 -9.72 -3.36 36.11
CA GLY A 572 -8.35 -3.72 36.46
C GLY A 572 -7.39 -2.55 36.32
N PRO A 573 -6.09 -2.76 36.60
CA PRO A 573 -5.08 -1.73 36.36
C PRO A 573 -5.05 -1.30 34.88
N ALA A 574 -4.93 0.01 34.67
CA ALA A 574 -4.81 0.57 33.33
C ALA A 574 -3.58 0.02 32.58
N THR A 575 -3.79 -0.50 31.38
CA THR A 575 -2.73 -0.98 30.48
C THR A 575 -2.69 -0.15 29.20
N PHE A 576 -1.65 -0.34 28.38
CA PHE A 576 -1.52 0.41 27.11
C PHE A 576 -2.59 0.05 26.07
N THR A 577 -3.16 -1.14 26.14
CA THR A 577 -4.26 -1.63 25.28
C THR A 577 -5.59 -1.80 26.00
N GLY A 578 -5.69 -1.34 27.24
CA GLY A 578 -6.90 -1.43 28.08
C GLY A 578 -6.86 -0.40 29.18
N TYR A 579 -7.02 0.87 28.82
CA TYR A 579 -6.89 1.98 29.79
C TYR A 579 -8.09 2.07 30.75
N TYR A 580 -9.28 1.71 30.27
CA TYR A 580 -10.53 1.75 31.01
C TYR A 580 -11.44 0.56 30.61
N PRO A 581 -12.34 0.09 31.51
CA PRO A 581 -13.30 -0.99 31.21
C PRO A 581 -14.34 -0.54 30.17
N LEU A 582 -13.99 -0.65 28.89
CA LEU A 582 -14.84 -0.29 27.76
C LEU A 582 -15.31 -1.53 26.98
N PRO A 583 -16.44 -1.46 26.28
CA PRO A 583 -16.73 -2.38 25.18
C PRO A 583 -15.59 -2.40 24.16
N LEU A 584 -15.48 -3.48 23.40
CA LEU A 584 -14.52 -3.57 22.30
C LEU A 584 -14.63 -2.38 21.35
N GLN A 585 -15.85 -2.01 20.99
CA GLN A 585 -16.19 -0.77 20.28
C GLN A 585 -17.09 0.09 21.17
N PRO A 586 -16.58 1.17 21.76
CA PRO A 586 -17.32 1.97 22.73
C PRO A 586 -18.32 2.95 22.10
N GLY A 587 -18.19 3.25 20.80
CA GLY A 587 -19.02 4.22 20.09
C GLY A 587 -18.88 5.64 20.68
N MET A 588 -17.67 6.04 21.01
CA MET A 588 -17.37 7.33 21.65
C MET A 588 -16.17 8.00 20.97
N THR A 589 -16.25 9.32 20.81
CA THR A 589 -15.11 10.12 20.34
C THR A 589 -14.04 10.27 21.43
N LEU A 590 -12.81 10.67 21.04
CA LEU A 590 -11.75 10.92 22.04
C LEU A 590 -12.13 12.04 23.02
N GLY A 591 -12.89 13.06 22.58
CA GLY A 591 -13.38 14.11 23.48
C GLY A 591 -14.37 13.58 24.51
N GLU A 592 -15.26 12.69 24.14
CA GLU A 592 -16.20 12.01 25.03
C GLU A 592 -15.47 11.07 26.01
N LEU A 593 -14.50 10.28 25.52
CA LEU A 593 -13.66 9.42 26.34
C LEU A 593 -12.78 10.22 27.31
N ALA A 594 -12.29 11.39 26.92
CA ALA A 594 -11.56 12.28 27.82
C ALA A 594 -12.40 12.71 29.02
N ARG A 595 -13.66 13.08 28.78
CA ARG A 595 -14.62 13.43 29.83
C ARG A 595 -14.89 12.23 30.75
N LEU A 596 -15.14 11.06 30.20
CA LEU A 596 -15.38 9.82 30.94
C LEU A 596 -14.18 9.46 31.81
N PHE A 597 -12.98 9.43 31.26
CA PHE A 597 -11.76 9.07 31.97
C PHE A 597 -11.46 10.07 33.11
N ASN A 598 -11.57 11.38 32.81
CA ASN A 598 -11.31 12.42 33.82
C ASN A 598 -12.24 12.32 35.03
N ASP A 599 -13.52 12.03 34.80
CA ASP A 599 -14.54 11.89 35.84
C ASP A 599 -14.40 10.56 36.60
N ARG A 600 -14.46 9.44 35.88
CA ARG A 600 -14.54 8.10 36.51
C ARG A 600 -13.24 7.63 37.16
N LEU A 601 -12.10 8.07 36.66
CA LEU A 601 -10.79 7.78 37.27
C LEU A 601 -10.32 8.87 38.23
N HIS A 602 -11.16 9.91 38.44
CA HIS A 602 -10.84 11.05 39.33
C HIS A 602 -9.48 11.68 39.02
N ILE A 603 -9.13 11.83 37.73
CA ILE A 603 -7.83 12.34 37.30
C ILE A 603 -7.62 13.79 37.71
N GLY A 604 -8.69 14.60 37.74
CA GLY A 604 -8.65 16.00 38.16
C GLY A 604 -7.96 16.95 37.19
N ALA A 605 -7.89 16.58 35.92
CA ALA A 605 -7.35 17.46 34.85
C ALA A 605 -8.32 18.64 34.60
N ALA A 606 -7.79 19.84 34.44
CA ALA A 606 -8.54 21.01 33.96
C ALA A 606 -8.85 20.83 32.45
N LEU A 607 -9.83 19.98 32.16
CA LEU A 607 -10.16 19.51 30.81
C LEU A 607 -11.10 20.47 30.09
N THR A 608 -10.77 20.82 28.87
CA THR A 608 -11.66 21.44 27.87
C THR A 608 -11.68 20.59 26.62
N VAL A 609 -12.86 20.27 26.09
CA VAL A 609 -13.03 19.63 24.78
C VAL A 609 -13.52 20.67 23.80
N VAL A 610 -12.85 20.82 22.65
CA VAL A 610 -13.35 21.58 21.51
C VAL A 610 -14.15 20.62 20.65
N PRO A 611 -15.49 20.70 20.67
CA PRO A 611 -16.33 19.74 19.96
C PRO A 611 -16.28 19.99 18.45
N MET A 612 -16.60 18.95 17.69
CA MET A 612 -16.84 19.07 16.25
C MET A 612 -18.10 19.88 15.95
N ALA A 613 -18.17 20.47 14.76
CA ALA A 613 -19.40 21.05 14.24
C ALA A 613 -19.94 20.17 13.10
N ASN A 614 -21.27 20.09 13.01
CA ASN A 614 -22.01 19.33 12.00
C ASN A 614 -21.79 17.80 12.02
N TYR A 615 -21.15 17.27 13.04
CA TYR A 615 -21.01 15.84 13.23
C TYR A 615 -22.29 15.26 13.84
N VAL A 616 -22.76 14.14 13.30
CA VAL A 616 -23.87 13.35 13.85
C VAL A 616 -23.33 11.96 14.17
N ARG A 617 -23.72 11.43 15.31
CA ARG A 617 -23.22 10.17 15.86
C ARG A 617 -23.30 8.98 14.90
N ALA A 618 -24.33 8.93 14.04
CA ALA A 618 -24.51 7.87 13.05
C ALA A 618 -23.52 7.93 11.87
N MET A 619 -22.75 9.04 11.70
CA MET A 619 -21.76 9.17 10.64
C MET A 619 -20.61 8.20 10.85
N ARG A 620 -20.26 7.48 9.79
CA ARG A 620 -18.98 6.79 9.63
C ARG A 620 -17.95 7.77 9.09
N PHE A 621 -16.66 7.45 9.16
CA PHE A 621 -15.63 8.38 8.71
C PHE A 621 -15.85 8.86 7.26
N GLY A 622 -16.27 7.96 6.34
CA GLY A 622 -16.57 8.31 4.96
C GLY A 622 -17.69 9.33 4.76
N ASP A 623 -18.64 9.40 5.71
CA ASP A 623 -19.80 10.31 5.66
C ASP A 623 -19.43 11.72 6.10
N THR A 624 -18.32 11.90 6.80
CA THR A 624 -17.90 13.19 7.37
C THR A 624 -17.37 14.15 6.32
N GLY A 625 -16.90 13.64 5.19
CA GLY A 625 -16.19 14.40 4.16
C GLY A 625 -14.84 14.94 4.61
N LEU A 626 -14.31 14.51 5.73
CA LEU A 626 -12.95 14.84 6.17
C LEU A 626 -11.92 14.05 5.36
N GLY A 627 -10.78 14.69 5.13
CA GLY A 627 -9.63 14.03 4.52
C GLY A 627 -9.18 12.83 5.36
N ARG A 628 -8.71 11.77 4.69
CA ARG A 628 -8.34 10.54 5.36
C ARG A 628 -6.82 10.43 5.49
N VAL A 629 -6.36 10.21 6.71
CA VAL A 629 -5.00 9.78 7.01
C VAL A 629 -5.08 8.54 7.88
N PRO A 630 -4.40 7.44 7.50
CA PRO A 630 -4.32 6.26 8.34
C PRO A 630 -3.75 6.59 9.72
N PRO A 631 -4.45 6.25 10.81
CA PRO A 631 -3.92 6.48 12.16
C PRO A 631 -2.78 5.51 12.52
N SER A 632 -2.63 4.44 11.75
CA SER A 632 -1.62 3.39 11.89
C SER A 632 -1.24 2.84 10.50
N PRO A 633 -0.01 2.35 10.32
CA PRO A 633 0.49 1.85 9.04
C PRO A 633 -0.36 0.74 8.40
N ASN A 634 -1.07 -0.05 9.21
CA ASN A 634 -1.90 -1.16 8.74
C ASN A 634 -3.41 -0.83 8.70
N LEU A 635 -3.86 0.34 9.20
CA LEU A 635 -5.26 0.80 9.11
C LEU A 635 -5.45 1.74 7.90
N ARG A 636 -5.07 1.27 6.71
CA ARG A 636 -4.89 2.10 5.51
C ARG A 636 -6.18 2.56 4.86
N ASP A 637 -7.26 1.78 4.97
CA ASP A 637 -8.52 2.02 4.29
C ASP A 637 -9.74 1.68 5.18
N GLY A 638 -10.97 1.93 4.67
CA GLY A 638 -12.19 1.68 5.41
C GLY A 638 -12.48 0.23 5.68
N ALA A 639 -12.02 -0.67 4.81
CA ALA A 639 -12.18 -2.12 5.00
C ALA A 639 -11.32 -2.59 6.18
N ALA A 640 -10.03 -2.25 6.17
CA ALA A 640 -9.11 -2.54 7.28
C ALA A 640 -9.63 -1.96 8.61
N MET A 641 -10.12 -0.70 8.59
CA MET A 641 -10.69 -0.06 9.77
C MET A 641 -11.94 -0.79 10.28
N ALA A 642 -12.86 -1.19 9.38
CA ALA A 642 -14.09 -1.88 9.74
C ALA A 642 -13.86 -3.31 10.28
N LEU A 643 -12.79 -3.98 9.84
CA LEU A 643 -12.45 -5.33 10.26
C LEU A 643 -11.44 -5.37 11.42
N TYR A 644 -10.86 -4.24 11.80
CA TYR A 644 -9.91 -4.14 12.91
C TYR A 644 -10.50 -4.59 14.26
N PRO A 645 -11.74 -4.22 14.67
CA PRO A 645 -12.33 -4.77 15.90
C PRO A 645 -12.53 -6.30 15.87
N GLU A 646 -12.61 -6.89 14.68
CA GLU A 646 -12.82 -8.32 14.47
C GLU A 646 -11.49 -9.09 14.53
N THR A 647 -10.64 -8.86 13.54
CA THR A 647 -9.41 -9.63 13.38
C THR A 647 -8.30 -9.17 14.33
N GLY A 648 -8.28 -7.91 14.74
CA GLY A 648 -7.40 -7.40 15.79
C GLY A 648 -7.63 -8.08 17.16
N LEU A 649 -8.86 -8.55 17.41
CA LEU A 649 -9.19 -9.29 18.64
C LEU A 649 -8.36 -10.57 18.79
N ILE A 650 -8.02 -11.23 17.69
CA ILE A 650 -7.26 -12.50 17.69
C ILE A 650 -5.76 -12.31 17.36
N GLU A 651 -5.31 -11.09 17.15
CA GLU A 651 -3.93 -10.79 16.72
C GLU A 651 -2.86 -11.26 17.70
N GLY A 652 -3.17 -11.35 19.01
CA GLY A 652 -2.25 -11.87 20.01
C GLY A 652 -1.95 -13.36 19.91
N ALA A 653 -2.73 -14.12 19.12
CA ALA A 653 -2.54 -15.54 18.89
C ALA A 653 -1.50 -15.81 17.78
N ALA A 654 -1.15 -17.11 17.61
CA ALA A 654 -0.21 -17.55 16.58
C ALA A 654 -0.89 -17.60 15.18
N VAL A 655 -1.47 -16.48 14.74
CA VAL A 655 -2.06 -16.28 13.41
C VAL A 655 -1.60 -14.94 12.84
N SER A 656 -1.53 -14.84 11.52
CA SER A 656 -1.35 -13.55 10.86
C SER A 656 -2.72 -12.98 10.53
N VAL A 657 -2.92 -11.70 10.82
CA VAL A 657 -4.10 -10.91 10.42
C VAL A 657 -3.79 -10.06 9.17
N GLY A 658 -2.84 -10.49 8.35
CA GLY A 658 -2.51 -9.84 7.10
C GLY A 658 -1.65 -8.58 7.22
N ARG A 659 -1.05 -8.27 8.39
CA ARG A 659 -0.14 -7.13 8.52
C ARG A 659 1.00 -7.19 7.51
N GLY A 660 1.30 -6.06 6.89
CA GLY A 660 2.31 -5.97 5.85
C GLY A 660 1.89 -6.60 4.51
N THR A 661 0.60 -6.87 4.29
CA THR A 661 0.03 -7.26 2.98
C THR A 661 -0.76 -6.12 2.36
N GLU A 662 -1.31 -6.33 1.17
CA GLU A 662 -2.22 -5.38 0.53
C GLU A 662 -3.56 -5.24 1.28
N THR A 663 -3.96 -6.26 2.03
CA THR A 663 -5.25 -6.35 2.72
C THR A 663 -5.08 -6.68 4.21
N PRO A 664 -4.44 -5.80 5.00
CA PRO A 664 -4.31 -6.01 6.44
C PRO A 664 -5.69 -6.00 7.09
N PHE A 665 -5.88 -6.89 8.05
CA PHE A 665 -7.13 -7.17 8.76
C PHE A 665 -8.25 -7.81 7.93
N ASP A 666 -8.17 -7.82 6.60
CA ASP A 666 -9.15 -8.50 5.75
C ASP A 666 -8.89 -10.00 5.65
N VAL A 667 -7.68 -10.44 6.00
CA VAL A 667 -7.25 -11.85 5.90
C VAL A 667 -6.74 -12.36 7.24
N VAL A 668 -7.08 -13.61 7.55
CA VAL A 668 -6.57 -14.33 8.72
C VAL A 668 -6.02 -15.68 8.27
N GLY A 669 -4.78 -16.00 8.66
CA GLY A 669 -4.17 -17.25 8.23
C GLY A 669 -2.89 -17.63 8.97
N ALA A 670 -2.44 -18.85 8.74
CA ALA A 670 -1.16 -19.39 9.21
C ALA A 670 -0.72 -20.55 8.32
N PRO A 671 0.56 -20.97 8.36
CA PRO A 671 1.04 -22.12 7.57
C PRO A 671 0.42 -23.48 7.97
N TRP A 672 -0.28 -23.55 9.08
CA TRP A 672 -0.91 -24.75 9.62
C TRP A 672 -2.44 -24.74 9.52
N ILE A 673 -3.04 -23.69 8.97
CA ILE A 673 -4.50 -23.60 8.75
C ILE A 673 -4.85 -24.19 7.39
N ASP A 674 -5.92 -25.00 7.34
CA ASP A 674 -6.64 -25.32 6.11
C ASP A 674 -7.75 -24.29 5.91
N GLY A 675 -7.55 -23.42 4.92
CA GLY A 675 -8.48 -22.31 4.65
C GLY A 675 -9.86 -22.77 4.21
N ARG A 676 -9.98 -23.93 3.55
CA ARG A 676 -11.27 -24.48 3.10
C ARG A 676 -12.10 -24.95 4.28
N ILE A 677 -11.45 -25.62 5.21
CA ILE A 677 -12.11 -26.11 6.44
C ILE A 677 -12.56 -24.92 7.27
N LEU A 678 -11.65 -23.94 7.51
CA LEU A 678 -11.97 -22.76 8.29
C LEU A 678 -13.12 -21.94 7.67
N ALA A 679 -13.09 -21.72 6.35
CA ALA A 679 -14.17 -21.02 5.65
C ALA A 679 -15.51 -21.78 5.76
N GLY A 680 -15.48 -23.11 5.72
CA GLY A 680 -16.66 -23.97 5.93
C GLY A 680 -17.26 -23.81 7.33
N ASP A 681 -16.41 -23.85 8.36
CA ASP A 681 -16.83 -23.69 9.76
C ASP A 681 -17.47 -22.30 10.00
N LEU A 682 -16.86 -21.23 9.48
CA LEU A 682 -17.36 -19.87 9.63
C LEU A 682 -18.69 -19.65 8.89
N ARG A 683 -18.84 -20.17 7.67
CA ARG A 683 -20.11 -20.11 6.93
C ARG A 683 -21.25 -20.82 7.67
N ALA A 684 -20.94 -21.94 8.35
CA ALA A 684 -21.92 -22.68 9.14
C ALA A 684 -22.47 -21.86 10.33
N MET A 685 -21.71 -20.87 10.83
CA MET A 685 -22.13 -19.99 11.92
C MET A 685 -23.10 -18.88 11.45
N ARG A 686 -23.35 -18.74 10.15
CA ARG A 686 -24.30 -17.78 9.55
C ARG A 686 -24.07 -16.33 9.94
N LEU A 687 -22.82 -15.94 9.97
CA LEU A 687 -22.39 -14.55 10.25
C LEU A 687 -22.79 -13.62 9.10
N ASP A 688 -22.98 -12.34 9.40
CA ASP A 688 -23.21 -11.31 8.39
C ASP A 688 -21.88 -10.88 7.71
N ALA A 689 -21.24 -11.87 7.10
CA ALA A 689 -19.98 -11.74 6.37
C ALA A 689 -19.82 -12.88 5.38
N THR A 690 -18.98 -12.67 4.35
CA THR A 690 -18.55 -13.75 3.44
C THR A 690 -17.12 -14.16 3.76
N PHE A 691 -16.84 -15.46 3.58
CA PHE A 691 -15.55 -16.05 3.87
C PHE A 691 -15.08 -16.84 2.64
N SER A 692 -14.00 -16.38 2.03
CA SER A 692 -13.33 -17.06 0.92
C SER A 692 -11.94 -17.54 1.34
N THR A 693 -11.49 -18.63 0.75
CA THR A 693 -10.13 -19.14 0.98
C THR A 693 -9.11 -18.20 0.38
N VAL A 694 -8.00 -17.98 1.09
CA VAL A 694 -6.93 -17.11 0.64
C VAL A 694 -5.56 -17.66 1.01
N ARG A 695 -4.55 -17.40 0.16
CA ARG A 695 -3.13 -17.53 0.50
C ARG A 695 -2.47 -16.17 0.43
N PHE A 696 -1.61 -15.87 1.37
CA PHE A 696 -0.88 -14.61 1.45
C PHE A 696 0.46 -14.77 2.16
N VAL A 697 1.36 -13.82 1.96
CA VAL A 697 2.65 -13.77 2.64
C VAL A 697 2.70 -12.48 3.46
N PRO A 698 2.63 -12.55 4.80
CA PRO A 698 2.75 -11.37 5.64
C PRO A 698 4.20 -10.86 5.59
N ALA A 699 4.36 -9.53 5.49
CA ALA A 699 5.66 -8.90 5.64
C ALA A 699 5.98 -8.53 7.09
N GLU A 700 5.03 -8.74 8.00
CA GLU A 700 5.11 -8.37 9.41
C GLU A 700 4.44 -9.40 10.30
N GLY A 701 4.77 -9.34 11.60
CA GLY A 701 4.17 -10.19 12.63
C GLY A 701 4.51 -11.67 12.49
N PRO A 702 3.65 -12.55 13.04
CA PRO A 702 3.83 -13.99 12.93
C PRO A 702 3.87 -14.44 11.47
N TYR A 703 4.78 -15.39 11.18
CA TYR A 703 4.94 -15.98 9.83
C TYR A 703 5.42 -15.01 8.74
N ARG A 704 6.06 -13.90 9.11
CA ARG A 704 6.72 -13.01 8.15
C ARG A 704 7.52 -13.78 7.10
N GLY A 705 7.27 -13.50 5.83
CA GLY A 705 7.96 -14.14 4.69
C GLY A 705 7.56 -15.59 4.43
N ARG A 706 6.57 -16.15 5.14
CA ARG A 706 6.06 -17.51 4.94
C ARG A 706 4.67 -17.47 4.31
N VAL A 707 4.39 -18.42 3.44
CA VAL A 707 3.04 -18.58 2.90
C VAL A 707 2.10 -19.00 4.04
N CYS A 708 1.04 -18.25 4.21
CA CYS A 708 -0.07 -18.52 5.09
C CYS A 708 -1.29 -18.89 4.26
N GLU A 709 -2.03 -19.90 4.69
CA GLU A 709 -3.35 -20.22 4.17
C GLU A 709 -4.41 -19.88 5.22
N GLY A 710 -5.59 -19.47 4.77
CA GLY A 710 -6.66 -19.07 5.68
C GLY A 710 -7.88 -18.50 4.98
N VAL A 711 -8.49 -17.49 5.55
CA VAL A 711 -9.72 -16.89 5.03
C VAL A 711 -9.56 -15.41 4.78
N ARG A 712 -10.16 -14.94 3.69
CA ARG A 712 -10.50 -13.54 3.46
C ARG A 712 -11.91 -13.28 3.97
N ILE A 713 -12.09 -12.16 4.61
CA ILE A 713 -13.34 -11.72 5.23
C ILE A 713 -13.84 -10.50 4.48
N GLU A 714 -15.07 -10.56 3.98
CA GLU A 714 -15.76 -9.42 3.42
C GLU A 714 -17.05 -9.19 4.19
N ARG A 715 -17.22 -7.97 4.70
CA ARG A 715 -18.36 -7.56 5.52
C ARG A 715 -19.20 -6.51 4.80
N PRO A 716 -20.53 -6.68 4.68
CA PRO A 716 -21.40 -5.66 4.12
C PRO A 716 -21.34 -4.35 4.94
N PRO A 717 -21.44 -3.18 4.30
CA PRO A 717 -21.55 -1.92 5.02
C PRO A 717 -22.75 -1.93 5.98
N GLY A 718 -22.55 -1.51 7.24
CA GLY A 718 -23.62 -1.42 8.23
C GLY A 718 -23.91 -2.69 9.04
N ALA A 719 -23.21 -3.79 8.80
CA ALA A 719 -23.27 -4.97 9.67
C ALA A 719 -22.82 -4.60 11.10
N ALA A 720 -23.71 -4.82 12.08
CA ALA A 720 -23.68 -4.07 13.34
C ALA A 720 -23.39 -4.91 14.59
N ARG A 721 -22.60 -5.98 14.52
CA ARG A 721 -22.19 -6.74 15.73
C ARG A 721 -20.67 -6.71 15.89
N PRO A 722 -20.13 -5.68 16.56
CA PRO A 722 -18.68 -5.59 16.78
C PRO A 722 -18.13 -6.78 17.55
N GLY A 723 -17.04 -7.39 17.04
CA GLY A 723 -16.36 -8.51 17.66
C GLY A 723 -16.97 -9.89 17.33
N GLU A 724 -18.15 -9.97 16.70
CA GLU A 724 -18.84 -11.24 16.41
C GLU A 724 -17.96 -12.16 15.53
N ILE A 725 -17.39 -11.60 14.46
CA ILE A 725 -16.51 -12.35 13.55
C ILE A 725 -15.22 -12.77 14.27
N GLY A 726 -14.65 -11.89 15.09
CA GLY A 726 -13.45 -12.18 15.89
C GLY A 726 -13.67 -13.32 16.89
N LEU A 727 -14.79 -13.32 17.58
CA LEU A 727 -15.20 -14.40 18.52
C LEU A 727 -15.46 -15.71 17.75
N ALA A 728 -16.11 -15.64 16.59
CA ALA A 728 -16.35 -16.80 15.74
C ALA A 728 -15.03 -17.41 15.22
N LEU A 729 -14.08 -16.56 14.77
CA LEU A 729 -12.74 -17.00 14.39
C LEU A 729 -12.01 -17.66 15.55
N ALA A 730 -12.06 -17.07 16.75
CA ALA A 730 -11.44 -17.65 17.94
C ALA A 730 -12.01 -19.04 18.26
N LEU A 731 -13.35 -19.20 18.21
CA LEU A 731 -14.02 -20.48 18.41
C LEU A 731 -13.64 -21.51 17.36
N ALA A 732 -13.69 -21.15 16.08
CA ALA A 732 -13.37 -22.06 14.99
C ALA A 732 -11.92 -22.54 15.05
N LEU A 733 -10.98 -21.59 15.25
CA LEU A 733 -9.54 -21.88 15.32
C LEU A 733 -9.18 -22.69 16.58
N HIS A 734 -9.73 -22.33 17.75
CA HIS A 734 -9.48 -23.07 18.99
C HIS A 734 -10.01 -24.49 18.91
N ARG A 735 -11.21 -24.69 18.38
CA ARG A 735 -11.82 -26.03 18.21
C ARG A 735 -11.02 -26.92 17.27
N ARG A 736 -10.51 -26.38 16.16
CA ARG A 736 -9.76 -27.13 15.14
C ARG A 736 -8.30 -27.35 15.50
N TYR A 737 -7.69 -26.35 16.13
CA TYR A 737 -6.24 -26.30 16.34
C TYR A 737 -5.87 -25.91 17.79
N PRO A 738 -6.41 -26.60 18.84
CA PRO A 738 -6.26 -26.17 20.24
C PRO A 738 -4.80 -26.07 20.71
N ALA A 739 -3.90 -26.89 20.15
CA ALA A 739 -2.47 -26.84 20.44
C ALA A 739 -1.75 -25.66 19.78
N ARG A 740 -2.33 -25.06 18.75
CA ARG A 740 -1.73 -23.96 17.97
C ARG A 740 -2.38 -22.61 18.30
N PHE A 741 -3.71 -22.59 18.41
CA PHE A 741 -4.47 -21.40 18.73
C PHE A 741 -4.97 -21.49 20.17
N ARG A 742 -4.31 -20.73 21.06
CA ARG A 742 -4.61 -20.70 22.50
C ARG A 742 -5.41 -19.46 22.85
N ILE A 743 -6.50 -19.63 23.61
CA ILE A 743 -7.34 -18.52 24.08
C ILE A 743 -6.56 -17.60 25.02
N ASP A 744 -5.64 -18.14 25.82
CA ASP A 744 -4.78 -17.33 26.72
C ASP A 744 -4.07 -16.19 25.97
N ALA A 745 -3.66 -16.41 24.74
CA ALA A 745 -2.93 -15.42 23.92
C ALA A 745 -3.79 -14.22 23.54
N ILE A 746 -5.12 -14.36 23.53
CA ILE A 746 -6.06 -13.31 23.15
C ILE A 746 -6.87 -12.75 24.33
N ARG A 747 -6.68 -13.27 25.56
CA ARG A 747 -7.43 -12.83 26.76
C ARG A 747 -7.37 -11.31 26.96
N ALA A 748 -6.21 -10.71 26.73
CA ALA A 748 -6.04 -9.27 26.86
C ALA A 748 -6.86 -8.47 25.83
N SER A 749 -6.91 -8.94 24.58
CA SER A 749 -7.69 -8.30 23.51
C SER A 749 -9.20 -8.51 23.71
N VAL A 750 -9.61 -9.70 24.12
CA VAL A 750 -11.00 -10.00 24.51
C VAL A 750 -11.41 -9.12 25.70
N GLY A 751 -10.53 -8.97 26.69
CA GLY A 751 -10.71 -8.08 27.85
C GLY A 751 -11.66 -8.61 28.92
N SER A 752 -12.65 -9.45 28.60
CA SER A 752 -13.59 -10.08 29.49
C SER A 752 -13.15 -11.50 29.83
N ARG A 753 -12.90 -11.80 31.10
CA ARG A 753 -12.56 -13.16 31.58
C ARG A 753 -13.69 -14.14 31.32
N GLU A 754 -14.92 -13.73 31.62
CA GLU A 754 -16.12 -14.54 31.38
C GLU A 754 -16.22 -14.98 29.91
N VAL A 755 -16.07 -14.06 28.96
CA VAL A 755 -16.10 -14.35 27.53
C VAL A 755 -14.92 -15.24 27.11
N ALA A 756 -13.72 -14.96 27.63
CA ALA A 756 -12.53 -15.76 27.32
C ALA A 756 -12.66 -17.21 27.85
N ASP A 757 -13.21 -17.40 29.06
CA ASP A 757 -13.45 -18.73 29.63
C ASP A 757 -14.54 -19.49 28.85
N MET A 758 -15.55 -18.79 28.34
CA MET A 758 -16.56 -19.37 27.47
C MET A 758 -15.98 -19.83 26.12
N LEU A 759 -15.07 -19.02 25.53
CA LEU A 759 -14.32 -19.39 24.31
C LEU A 759 -13.47 -20.65 24.55
N GLU A 760 -12.73 -20.70 25.67
CA GLU A 760 -11.89 -21.83 26.04
C GLU A 760 -12.71 -23.11 26.29
N ALA A 761 -13.89 -22.95 26.91
CA ALA A 761 -14.83 -24.05 27.13
C ALA A 761 -15.60 -24.47 25.86
N GLY A 762 -15.39 -23.80 24.71
CA GLY A 762 -16.05 -24.13 23.44
C GLY A 762 -17.58 -23.92 23.46
N ARG A 763 -18.06 -22.93 24.26
CA ARG A 763 -19.48 -22.56 24.29
C ARG A 763 -19.92 -22.05 22.91
N SER A 764 -21.21 -22.11 22.62
CA SER A 764 -21.74 -21.61 21.35
C SER A 764 -21.62 -20.10 21.23
N LEU A 765 -21.50 -19.60 20.00
CA LEU A 765 -21.42 -18.16 19.73
C LEU A 765 -22.66 -17.43 20.28
N ASP A 766 -23.84 -18.02 20.14
CA ASP A 766 -25.10 -17.45 20.68
C ASP A 766 -25.12 -17.32 22.22
N GLU A 767 -24.45 -18.23 22.95
CA GLU A 767 -24.30 -18.11 24.41
C GLU A 767 -23.37 -16.95 24.77
N ILE A 768 -22.26 -16.83 24.06
CA ILE A 768 -21.29 -15.75 24.24
C ILE A 768 -21.92 -14.40 23.92
N GLU A 769 -22.64 -14.30 22.79
CA GLU A 769 -23.32 -13.07 22.38
C GLU A 769 -24.35 -12.59 23.41
N ARG A 770 -25.07 -13.50 24.06
CA ARG A 770 -26.00 -13.12 25.14
C ARG A 770 -25.27 -12.43 26.31
N VAL A 771 -24.10 -12.92 26.68
CA VAL A 771 -23.28 -12.29 27.71
C VAL A 771 -22.77 -10.92 27.26
N VAL A 772 -22.25 -10.85 26.03
CA VAL A 772 -21.77 -9.58 25.44
C VAL A 772 -22.88 -8.53 25.40
N VAL A 773 -24.09 -8.90 24.98
CA VAL A 773 -25.26 -7.98 24.97
C VAL A 773 -25.58 -7.48 26.38
N ALA A 774 -25.59 -8.36 27.39
CA ALA A 774 -25.83 -7.96 28.77
C ALA A 774 -24.75 -7.00 29.31
N GLN A 775 -23.47 -7.26 29.01
CA GLN A 775 -22.35 -6.38 29.37
C GLN A 775 -22.50 -4.99 28.74
N ASN A 776 -22.84 -4.93 27.45
CA ASN A 776 -23.04 -3.64 26.75
C ASN A 776 -24.27 -2.87 27.27
N ALA A 777 -25.35 -3.57 27.61
CA ALA A 777 -26.53 -2.95 28.25
C ALA A 777 -26.20 -2.33 29.62
N ALA A 778 -25.30 -2.95 30.40
CA ALA A 778 -24.82 -2.41 31.66
C ALA A 778 -23.94 -1.16 31.49
N PHE A 779 -23.16 -1.07 30.41
CA PHE A 779 -22.31 0.08 30.10
C PHE A 779 -23.10 1.28 29.54
N ALA A 780 -24.22 1.06 28.89
CA ALA A 780 -24.98 2.10 28.17
C ALA A 780 -25.34 3.35 29.03
N PRO A 781 -25.80 3.25 30.30
CA PRO A 781 -26.09 4.42 31.14
C PRO A 781 -24.84 5.23 31.45
N GLU A 782 -23.71 4.57 31.70
CA GLU A 782 -22.43 5.22 31.97
C GLU A 782 -21.97 6.04 30.75
N ARG A 783 -21.98 5.44 29.58
CA ARG A 783 -21.66 6.10 28.34
C ARG A 783 -22.50 7.34 28.09
N ALA A 784 -23.82 7.22 28.27
CA ALA A 784 -24.77 8.28 27.97
C ALA A 784 -24.49 9.61 28.69
N ALA A 785 -23.87 9.56 29.88
CA ALA A 785 -23.56 10.74 30.69
C ALA A 785 -22.45 11.63 30.08
N PHE A 786 -21.64 11.10 29.14
CA PHE A 786 -20.47 11.78 28.62
C PHE A 786 -20.56 12.13 27.12
N LEU A 787 -21.66 11.79 26.46
CA LEU A 787 -21.87 12.08 25.05
C LEU A 787 -21.95 13.59 24.77
N LEU A 788 -21.43 14.00 23.61
CA LEU A 788 -21.41 15.39 23.13
C LEU A 788 -22.32 15.59 21.89
N TYR A 789 -22.60 14.53 21.14
CA TYR A 789 -23.29 14.58 19.85
C TYR A 789 -24.52 13.70 19.82
#